data_dea1110d8869b2466747756e2ee619aa
#
_entry.id   dea1110d8869b2466747756e2ee619aa
#
_cell.length_a   1.000
_cell.length_b   1.000
_cell.length_c   1.000
_cell.angle_alpha   90.00
_cell.angle_beta   90.00
_cell.angle_gamma   90.00
#
_symmetry.space_group_name_H-M   'P 1'
#
loop_
_entity.id
_entity.type
_entity.pdbx_description
1 polymer ?
#
loop_
_entity_poly.entity_id
_entity_poly.type
_entity_poly.pdbx_seq_one_letter_code
_entity_poly.pdbx_strand_id
1 'polypeptide(L)'
;MLEGTQLRLDGWKRQRYTRAMSLAMDPYQLGLARLKELAQEQNKDRNEDTTRFQLIDVLLTECLGHPRSNVTTEEFAHPGYADYIVSAPGRLLVIEAKKESDTFTLPAGLSGRPTVSMSTLRSDPKAARIIDQVIPYAQRLGIPLAAIANGHQLAVFLGSRTDGKEVMTGEALVFVSLHEMVEHFRRLWDLLSRDALIERRAVQVLLMGTAHPQPPLKLAATISTYPGFRPRTEQDTDLKILSTIFIQDIEGNAEVSDEFLKECYYNSGTLSQYAFISKEILKSRYESLPTALGLNAEPVRGKKGLSPAFRSDLIAAAVTSKPIVLLGDVGVGKTMFIRHLLRVEASDELKDSFVFYVDFASEPALQSDLQDHVVQSILLQFETQYSYDLYENKFVRAVYNSEINKFKKGIHGPTRVTNPEKYADLEIAELVRLTSDPGRHVERALKHLQASASRQSVLVLDNIDQRSREFQDQVFVIAQALSASLRATVFVSLRPSTFFDSKLRGSLAAYQPRAFHVAPPRVSEVVRKRLAFARTQLERESSSGLSLNSGDLSAYLDALDAAFKNNNALLELLENMSGGNTRLALEYLSAFIGSGYVDTQRILNVAAQGDIYTIPIHEFVRAIVNGENDLYDPRSSRIVNLFDVSIGDPREHFLLPLLLAFLQTEGEAKGLDGFIANSDVYPKAQSWGFLPEQIKWQLDRAVTHGLIETDPGHEDSGPYRTSSIGAYMHKKMLTLFSYVDSMIVDTPVFDPSIRSDIQDVWASKSDLTVPKYLRSTSTVSGNRFPAQSR
;
A
#
# COMPACT_ATOMS: atom_id res chain seq x y z
N MET A 1 -24.11 14.11 64.62
CA MET A 1 -24.78 13.08 63.78
C MET A 1 -24.61 13.34 62.24
N LEU A 2 -24.01 14.42 61.83
CA LEU A 2 -23.82 14.72 60.37
C LEU A 2 -22.45 14.27 59.80
N GLU A 3 -21.41 14.09 60.63
CA GLU A 3 -20.12 13.61 60.17
C GLU A 3 -20.07 12.09 59.85
N GLY A 4 -20.87 11.29 60.54
CA GLY A 4 -20.91 9.83 60.30
C GLY A 4 -21.62 9.43 58.97
N THR A 5 -22.45 10.31 58.41
CA THR A 5 -23.18 10.06 57.19
C THR A 5 -22.32 10.41 55.94
N GLN A 6 -21.42 11.38 56.02
CA GLN A 6 -20.52 11.79 54.97
C GLN A 6 -19.44 10.73 54.69
N LEU A 7 -18.88 10.17 55.76
CA LEU A 7 -17.88 9.07 55.65
C LEU A 7 -18.47 7.76 55.08
N ARG A 8 -19.75 7.46 55.34
CA ARG A 8 -20.42 6.30 54.72
C ARG A 8 -20.76 6.52 53.24
N LEU A 9 -21.09 7.73 52.85
CA LEU A 9 -21.34 8.10 51.45
C LEU A 9 -20.07 8.10 50.60
N ASP A 10 -18.94 8.52 51.14
CA ASP A 10 -17.64 8.47 50.44
C ASP A 10 -17.09 7.04 50.35
N GLY A 11 -17.31 6.18 51.34
CA GLY A 11 -17.03 4.76 51.27
C GLY A 11 -17.86 4.04 50.17
N TRP A 12 -19.15 4.39 50.11
CA TRP A 12 -20.06 3.83 49.05
C TRP A 12 -19.76 4.32 47.66
N LYS A 13 -19.35 5.58 47.50
CA LYS A 13 -18.89 6.16 46.22
C LYS A 13 -17.55 5.51 45.81
N ARG A 14 -16.59 5.37 46.71
CA ARG A 14 -15.35 4.64 46.43
C ARG A 14 -15.60 3.18 46.03
N GLN A 15 -16.45 2.45 46.74
CA GLN A 15 -16.79 1.06 46.39
C GLN A 15 -17.53 0.96 45.01
N ARG A 16 -18.40 1.91 44.70
CA ARG A 16 -19.05 1.96 43.37
C ARG A 16 -18.06 2.38 42.26
N TYR A 17 -17.15 3.32 42.51
CA TYR A 17 -16.11 3.70 41.58
C TYR A 17 -15.12 2.55 41.38
N THR A 18 -14.70 1.86 42.39
CA THR A 18 -13.81 0.69 42.31
C THR A 18 -14.49 -0.46 41.60
N ARG A 19 -15.78 -0.69 41.84
CA ARG A 19 -16.57 -1.71 41.12
C ARG A 19 -16.92 -1.32 39.67
N ALA A 20 -17.13 -0.04 39.37
CA ALA A 20 -17.30 0.48 38.01
C ALA A 20 -15.98 0.49 37.25
N MET A 21 -14.84 0.77 37.92
CA MET A 21 -13.52 0.63 37.28
C MET A 21 -13.15 -0.84 37.03
N SER A 22 -13.52 -1.77 37.92
CA SER A 22 -13.29 -3.21 37.70
C SER A 22 -14.16 -3.81 36.60
N LEU A 23 -15.30 -3.17 36.28
CA LEU A 23 -16.15 -3.52 35.15
C LEU A 23 -15.67 -2.93 33.80
N ALA A 24 -14.66 -2.05 33.85
CA ALA A 24 -14.07 -1.41 32.67
C ALA A 24 -12.64 -1.86 32.36
N MET A 25 -11.99 -2.67 33.23
CA MET A 25 -10.65 -3.19 32.97
C MET A 25 -10.74 -4.54 32.27
N ASP A 26 -10.05 -4.66 31.14
CA ASP A 26 -9.87 -5.91 30.40
C ASP A 26 -9.28 -6.99 31.32
N PRO A 27 -9.82 -8.24 31.33
CA PRO A 27 -9.28 -9.36 32.09
C PRO A 27 -7.77 -9.57 31.95
N TYR A 28 -7.23 -9.31 30.77
CA TYR A 28 -5.79 -9.33 30.52
C TYR A 28 -5.03 -8.30 31.37
N GLN A 29 -5.53 -7.06 31.45
CA GLN A 29 -4.89 -5.99 32.22
C GLN A 29 -4.94 -6.27 33.72
N LEU A 30 -6.06 -6.84 34.21
CA LEU A 30 -6.20 -7.28 35.59
C LEU A 30 -5.22 -8.40 35.92
N GLY A 31 -5.13 -9.40 35.02
CA GLY A 31 -4.19 -10.52 35.19
C GLY A 31 -2.74 -10.07 35.20
N LEU A 32 -2.35 -9.16 34.28
CA LEU A 32 -1.02 -8.59 34.23
C LEU A 32 -0.66 -7.80 35.51
N ALA A 33 -1.59 -6.98 36.01
CA ALA A 33 -1.39 -6.21 37.23
C ALA A 33 -1.15 -7.14 38.42
N ARG A 34 -1.95 -8.20 38.51
CA ARG A 34 -1.83 -9.18 39.57
C ARG A 34 -0.52 -9.97 39.49
N LEU A 35 -0.09 -10.36 38.30
CA LEU A 35 1.19 -11.04 38.10
C LEU A 35 2.38 -10.15 38.48
N LYS A 36 2.30 -8.84 38.17
CA LYS A 36 3.32 -7.87 38.61
C LYS A 36 3.44 -7.79 40.15
N GLU A 37 2.32 -7.82 40.86
CA GLU A 37 2.32 -7.90 42.33
C GLU A 37 2.96 -9.21 42.81
N LEU A 38 2.56 -10.35 42.19
CA LEU A 38 3.10 -11.66 42.48
C LEU A 38 4.62 -11.75 42.28
N ALA A 39 5.13 -11.11 41.21
CA ALA A 39 6.55 -11.07 40.87
C ALA A 39 7.41 -10.25 41.86
N GLN A 40 6.79 -9.41 42.71
CA GLN A 40 7.50 -8.72 43.82
C GLN A 40 7.66 -9.59 45.05
N GLU A 41 6.97 -10.73 45.12
CA GLU A 41 7.12 -11.69 46.22
C GLU A 41 8.53 -12.29 46.19
N GLN A 42 9.23 -12.19 47.31
CA GLN A 42 10.54 -12.83 47.49
C GLN A 42 10.38 -14.32 47.70
N ASN A 43 11.40 -15.10 47.31
CA ASN A 43 11.49 -16.51 47.65
C ASN A 43 11.63 -16.63 49.18
N LYS A 44 10.66 -17.31 49.79
CA LYS A 44 10.56 -17.50 51.24
C LYS A 44 10.82 -18.98 51.66
N ASP A 45 11.29 -19.82 50.73
CA ASP A 45 11.46 -21.26 50.90
C ASP A 45 10.18 -21.95 51.44
N ARG A 46 9.03 -21.57 50.80
CA ARG A 46 7.73 -22.13 51.20
C ARG A 46 7.68 -23.64 50.94
N ASN A 47 6.99 -24.35 51.84
CA ASN A 47 6.66 -25.76 51.61
C ASN A 47 5.69 -25.87 50.41
N GLU A 48 5.47 -27.09 49.96
CA GLU A 48 4.65 -27.35 48.74
C GLU A 48 3.22 -26.83 48.87
N ASP A 49 2.54 -27.08 50.02
CA ASP A 49 1.15 -26.62 50.22
C ASP A 49 1.05 -25.09 50.21
N THR A 50 2.01 -24.41 50.85
CA THR A 50 2.04 -22.94 50.89
C THR A 50 2.38 -22.36 49.48
N THR A 51 3.28 -23.01 48.72
CA THR A 51 3.62 -22.65 47.37
C THR A 51 2.40 -22.78 46.45
N ARG A 52 1.66 -23.87 46.58
CA ARG A 52 0.40 -24.08 45.84
C ARG A 52 -0.60 -22.97 46.14
N PHE A 53 -0.90 -22.72 47.41
CA PHE A 53 -1.92 -21.75 47.82
C PHE A 53 -1.57 -20.28 47.49
N GLN A 54 -0.31 -19.86 47.74
CA GLN A 54 0.08 -18.46 47.62
C GLN A 54 0.58 -18.07 46.21
N LEU A 55 1.11 -19.00 45.44
CA LEU A 55 1.70 -18.71 44.15
C LEU A 55 0.93 -19.36 43.00
N ILE A 56 0.76 -20.69 43.01
CA ILE A 56 0.17 -21.41 41.83
C ILE A 56 -1.33 -21.16 41.74
N ASP A 57 -2.08 -21.17 42.82
CA ASP A 57 -3.51 -20.84 42.84
C ASP A 57 -3.75 -19.41 42.33
N VAL A 58 -2.94 -18.45 42.77
CA VAL A 58 -3.02 -17.05 42.32
C VAL A 58 -2.69 -16.93 40.85
N LEU A 59 -1.65 -17.61 40.38
CA LEU A 59 -1.29 -17.64 38.97
C LEU A 59 -2.44 -18.16 38.09
N LEU A 60 -3.05 -19.28 38.50
CA LEU A 60 -4.14 -19.88 37.70
C LEU A 60 -5.44 -19.06 37.76
N THR A 61 -5.87 -18.63 38.97
CA THR A 61 -7.20 -18.05 39.14
C THR A 61 -7.23 -16.54 38.97
N GLU A 62 -6.22 -15.81 39.45
CA GLU A 62 -6.22 -14.35 39.42
C GLU A 62 -5.43 -13.77 38.24
N CYS A 63 -4.31 -14.45 37.87
CA CYS A 63 -3.50 -13.97 36.72
C CYS A 63 -4.00 -14.50 35.37
N LEU A 64 -4.41 -15.77 35.27
CA LEU A 64 -4.84 -16.44 34.02
C LEU A 64 -6.37 -16.56 33.88
N GLY A 65 -7.14 -16.15 34.90
CA GLY A 65 -8.59 -16.04 34.83
C GLY A 65 -9.36 -17.37 34.89
N HIS A 66 -8.76 -18.44 35.40
CA HIS A 66 -9.48 -19.72 35.61
C HIS A 66 -10.41 -19.64 36.79
N PRO A 67 -11.73 -19.87 36.63
CA PRO A 67 -12.64 -19.98 37.79
C PRO A 67 -12.18 -21.09 38.72
N ARG A 68 -12.24 -20.86 40.02
CA ARG A 68 -11.92 -21.93 41.04
C ARG A 68 -12.70 -23.21 40.84
N SER A 69 -13.94 -23.13 40.31
CA SER A 69 -14.74 -24.30 39.95
C SER A 69 -14.15 -25.16 38.84
N ASN A 70 -13.22 -24.59 38.05
CA ASN A 70 -12.56 -25.28 36.93
C ASN A 70 -11.22 -25.90 37.33
N VAL A 71 -10.78 -25.68 38.56
CA VAL A 71 -9.48 -26.16 39.06
C VAL A 71 -9.77 -27.21 40.16
N THR A 72 -9.42 -28.45 39.87
CA THR A 72 -9.53 -29.57 40.84
C THR A 72 -8.13 -29.85 41.35
N THR A 73 -8.01 -30.06 42.69
CA THR A 73 -6.77 -30.40 43.34
C THR A 73 -6.78 -31.83 43.86
N GLU A 74 -5.61 -32.51 43.86
CA GLU A 74 -5.39 -33.84 44.41
C GLU A 74 -6.34 -34.92 43.84
N GLU A 75 -6.52 -34.90 42.52
CA GLU A 75 -7.33 -35.95 41.87
C GLU A 75 -6.51 -37.24 41.68
N PHE A 76 -7.10 -38.34 42.09
CA PHE A 76 -6.42 -39.66 41.98
C PHE A 76 -6.20 -40.07 40.52
N ALA A 77 -4.95 -40.24 40.11
CA ALA A 77 -4.51 -40.69 38.80
C ALA A 77 -3.38 -41.73 38.99
N HIS A 78 -3.76 -43.03 39.08
CA HIS A 78 -2.75 -44.11 39.33
C HIS A 78 -1.43 -43.84 38.57
N PRO A 79 -0.26 -43.97 39.23
CA PRO A 79 -0.01 -44.54 40.56
C PRO A 79 -0.10 -43.56 41.75
N GLY A 80 -0.53 -42.30 41.55
CA GLY A 80 -0.53 -41.27 42.59
C GLY A 80 -1.71 -40.31 42.44
N TYR A 81 -1.53 -39.06 42.87
CA TYR A 81 -2.47 -37.96 42.77
C TYR A 81 -1.88 -36.86 41.91
N ALA A 82 -2.68 -36.27 41.03
CA ALA A 82 -2.32 -35.09 40.28
C ALA A 82 -2.60 -33.85 41.13
N ASP A 83 -1.61 -32.98 41.30
CA ASP A 83 -1.74 -31.79 42.17
C ASP A 83 -2.80 -30.84 41.70
N TYR A 84 -2.89 -30.58 40.38
CA TYR A 84 -3.91 -29.76 39.77
C TYR A 84 -4.41 -30.34 38.43
N ILE A 85 -5.70 -30.21 38.21
CA ILE A 85 -6.35 -30.44 36.90
C ILE A 85 -7.21 -29.25 36.58
N VAL A 86 -6.92 -28.57 35.44
CA VAL A 86 -7.74 -27.50 34.92
C VAL A 86 -8.70 -28.07 33.88
N SER A 87 -9.99 -27.79 34.05
CA SER A 87 -11.09 -28.32 33.22
C SER A 87 -12.00 -27.21 32.74
N ALA A 88 -12.39 -27.20 31.45
CA ALA A 88 -13.42 -26.30 30.91
C ALA A 88 -13.79 -26.65 29.43
N PRO A 89 -14.91 -27.30 29.10
CA PRO A 89 -15.73 -28.22 29.88
C PRO A 89 -15.08 -29.60 30.06
N GLY A 90 -14.01 -29.91 29.36
CA GLY A 90 -13.22 -31.15 29.51
C GLY A 90 -11.93 -30.90 30.26
N ARG A 91 -11.18 -31.97 30.58
CA ARG A 91 -9.86 -31.86 31.20
C ARG A 91 -8.86 -31.34 30.16
N LEU A 92 -8.16 -30.23 30.45
CA LEU A 92 -7.31 -29.53 29.49
C LEU A 92 -5.84 -29.52 29.86
N LEU A 93 -5.53 -29.37 31.17
CA LEU A 93 -4.18 -29.23 31.66
C LEU A 93 -4.05 -29.95 32.99
N VAL A 94 -2.98 -30.75 33.19
CA VAL A 94 -2.58 -31.29 34.47
C VAL A 94 -1.27 -30.65 34.89
N ILE A 95 -1.15 -30.26 36.16
CA ILE A 95 0.05 -29.62 36.71
C ILE A 95 0.56 -30.43 37.89
N GLU A 96 1.84 -30.72 37.89
CA GLU A 96 2.58 -31.23 39.02
C GLU A 96 3.29 -30.08 39.72
N ALA A 97 2.93 -29.82 40.95
CA ALA A 97 3.47 -28.76 41.79
C ALA A 97 4.67 -29.27 42.61
N LYS A 98 5.61 -28.38 42.86
CA LYS A 98 6.72 -28.62 43.75
C LYS A 98 6.95 -27.42 44.67
N LYS A 99 7.67 -27.64 45.75
CA LYS A 99 8.00 -26.54 46.68
C LYS A 99 8.84 -25.47 45.99
N GLU A 100 8.80 -24.28 46.51
CA GLU A 100 9.44 -23.09 45.96
C GLU A 100 10.96 -23.24 45.68
N SER A 101 11.67 -24.02 46.54
CA SER A 101 13.10 -24.26 46.39
C SER A 101 13.47 -25.35 45.37
N ASP A 102 12.50 -26.11 44.87
CA ASP A 102 12.76 -27.11 43.83
C ASP A 102 12.78 -26.44 42.42
N THR A 103 13.86 -25.73 42.17
CA THR A 103 14.09 -25.03 40.90
C THR A 103 14.72 -25.96 39.87
N PHE A 104 14.36 -25.82 38.64
CA PHE A 104 15.05 -26.42 37.48
C PHE A 104 15.82 -25.35 36.71
N THR A 105 16.90 -25.77 36.04
CA THR A 105 17.80 -24.86 35.31
C THR A 105 17.82 -25.22 33.83
N LEU A 106 17.77 -24.19 33.00
CA LEU A 106 17.97 -24.33 31.57
C LEU A 106 19.41 -23.95 31.18
N PRO A 107 19.97 -24.57 30.11
CA PRO A 107 21.24 -24.12 29.54
C PRO A 107 21.24 -22.64 29.22
N ALA A 108 22.38 -21.97 29.35
CA ALA A 108 22.53 -20.53 29.08
C ALA A 108 22.07 -20.15 27.68
N GLY A 109 21.37 -19.01 27.55
CA GLY A 109 20.89 -18.49 26.28
C GLY A 109 19.53 -19.02 25.80
N LEU A 110 18.83 -19.80 26.61
CA LEU A 110 17.48 -20.33 26.29
C LEU A 110 16.35 -19.57 26.98
N SER A 111 16.66 -18.73 27.95
CA SER A 111 15.68 -17.83 28.56
C SER A 111 15.07 -16.89 27.50
N GLY A 112 13.75 -16.69 27.55
CA GLY A 112 13.01 -15.86 26.59
C GLY A 112 12.70 -16.53 25.25
N ARG A 113 13.19 -17.75 24.98
CA ARG A 113 12.77 -18.47 23.77
C ARG A 113 11.31 -18.90 23.83
N PRO A 114 10.58 -18.87 22.69
CA PRO A 114 9.18 -19.27 22.65
C PRO A 114 8.96 -20.70 23.13
N THR A 115 9.81 -21.63 22.70
CA THR A 115 9.77 -23.04 23.06
C THR A 115 11.18 -23.59 23.27
N VAL A 116 11.28 -24.66 24.01
CA VAL A 116 12.52 -25.41 24.30
C VAL A 116 12.23 -26.89 24.07
N SER A 117 13.17 -27.63 23.47
CA SER A 117 12.95 -29.06 23.27
C SER A 117 12.80 -29.82 24.60
N MET A 118 11.93 -30.83 24.62
CA MET A 118 11.78 -31.72 25.81
C MET A 118 13.09 -32.34 26.23
N SER A 119 13.99 -32.68 25.32
CA SER A 119 15.32 -33.20 25.61
C SER A 119 16.16 -32.18 26.41
N THR A 120 16.07 -30.89 26.03
CA THR A 120 16.76 -29.82 26.75
C THR A 120 16.17 -29.56 28.12
N LEU A 121 14.86 -29.56 28.30
CA LEU A 121 14.20 -29.40 29.57
C LEU A 121 14.56 -30.58 30.50
N ARG A 122 14.60 -31.80 30.00
CA ARG A 122 15.00 -33.02 30.74
C ARG A 122 16.48 -33.14 31.03
N SER A 123 17.33 -32.24 30.48
CA SER A 123 18.75 -32.21 30.85
C SER A 123 18.96 -31.83 32.33
N ASP A 124 18.00 -31.15 32.95
CA ASP A 124 17.95 -30.94 34.38
C ASP A 124 17.35 -32.18 35.08
N PRO A 125 18.07 -32.83 36.03
CA PRO A 125 17.60 -34.06 36.68
C PRO A 125 16.35 -33.89 37.52
N LYS A 126 16.09 -32.67 38.06
CA LYS A 126 14.87 -32.38 38.84
C LYS A 126 13.67 -32.29 37.90
N ALA A 127 13.80 -31.48 36.84
CA ALA A 127 12.76 -31.38 35.80
C ALA A 127 12.42 -32.77 35.23
N ALA A 128 13.41 -33.57 34.91
CA ALA A 128 13.22 -34.92 34.35
C ALA A 128 12.35 -35.80 35.25
N ARG A 129 12.62 -35.81 36.58
CA ARG A 129 11.82 -36.61 37.56
C ARG A 129 10.38 -36.16 37.62
N ILE A 130 10.14 -34.85 37.65
CA ILE A 130 8.78 -34.28 37.72
C ILE A 130 8.00 -34.56 36.42
N ILE A 131 8.68 -34.45 35.27
CA ILE A 131 8.09 -34.78 33.95
C ILE A 131 7.71 -36.26 33.90
N ASP A 132 8.57 -37.17 34.38
CA ASP A 132 8.29 -38.62 34.39
C ASP A 132 7.14 -38.97 35.35
N GLN A 133 6.84 -38.13 36.35
CA GLN A 133 5.71 -38.24 37.23
C GLN A 133 4.40 -37.76 36.61
N VAL A 134 4.37 -36.60 35.92
CA VAL A 134 3.14 -35.97 35.43
C VAL A 134 2.64 -36.57 34.13
N ILE A 135 3.52 -37.06 33.25
CA ILE A 135 3.12 -37.63 31.94
C ILE A 135 2.18 -38.84 32.11
N PRO A 136 2.41 -39.83 32.96
CA PRO A 136 1.47 -40.90 33.18
C PRO A 136 0.08 -40.42 33.63
N TYR A 137 0.00 -39.34 34.41
CA TYR A 137 -1.29 -38.76 34.82
C TYR A 137 -2.04 -38.19 33.61
N ALA A 138 -1.34 -37.37 32.80
CA ALA A 138 -1.90 -36.81 31.58
C ALA A 138 -2.45 -37.90 30.63
N GLN A 139 -1.67 -38.95 30.37
CA GLN A 139 -2.04 -40.03 29.49
C GLN A 139 -3.24 -40.85 29.99
N ARG A 140 -3.27 -41.17 31.27
CA ARG A 140 -4.39 -41.93 31.86
C ARG A 140 -5.68 -41.16 31.92
N LEU A 141 -5.60 -39.86 32.19
CA LEU A 141 -6.77 -38.98 32.29
C LEU A 141 -7.20 -38.43 30.95
N GLY A 142 -6.44 -38.74 29.85
CA GLY A 142 -6.73 -38.21 28.52
C GLY A 142 -6.53 -36.70 28.40
N ILE A 143 -5.61 -36.12 29.19
CA ILE A 143 -5.37 -34.68 29.25
C ILE A 143 -4.30 -34.31 28.20
N PRO A 144 -4.55 -33.38 27.29
CA PRO A 144 -3.61 -33.06 26.23
C PRO A 144 -2.35 -32.33 26.70
N LEU A 145 -2.45 -31.49 27.74
CA LEU A 145 -1.34 -30.69 28.26
C LEU A 145 -0.91 -31.17 29.67
N ALA A 146 0.39 -31.21 29.86
CA ALA A 146 0.99 -31.42 31.18
C ALA A 146 1.92 -30.25 31.54
N ALA A 147 2.04 -29.93 32.81
CA ALA A 147 2.92 -28.87 33.28
C ALA A 147 3.63 -29.24 34.56
N ILE A 148 4.79 -28.61 34.78
CA ILE A 148 5.51 -28.62 36.05
C ILE A 148 5.65 -27.19 36.56
N ALA A 149 5.41 -26.95 37.86
CA ALA A 149 5.45 -25.63 38.46
C ALA A 149 5.98 -25.64 39.89
N ASN A 150 6.77 -24.65 40.29
CA ASN A 150 7.21 -24.41 41.67
C ASN A 150 6.81 -23.01 42.16
N GLY A 151 5.82 -22.37 41.51
CA GLY A 151 5.36 -21.04 41.85
C GLY A 151 6.16 -19.90 41.21
N HIS A 152 7.44 -20.06 40.98
CA HIS A 152 8.31 -19.10 40.29
C HIS A 152 8.63 -19.49 38.84
N GLN A 153 8.62 -20.80 38.56
CA GLN A 153 8.90 -21.36 37.25
C GLN A 153 7.69 -22.18 36.77
N LEU A 154 7.50 -22.20 35.47
CA LEU A 154 6.45 -22.96 34.80
C LEU A 154 7.00 -23.55 33.51
N ALA A 155 6.80 -24.84 33.31
CA ALA A 155 7.05 -25.47 32.01
C ALA A 155 5.81 -26.27 31.61
N VAL A 156 5.30 -26.05 30.36
CA VAL A 156 4.09 -26.68 29.81
C VAL A 156 4.43 -27.42 28.53
N PHE A 157 3.99 -28.66 28.38
CA PHE A 157 4.29 -29.53 27.27
C PHE A 157 3.10 -30.44 26.94
N LEU A 158 3.16 -31.16 25.82
CA LEU A 158 2.11 -32.12 25.48
C LEU A 158 2.21 -33.34 26.42
N GLY A 159 1.14 -33.63 27.14
CA GLY A 159 1.04 -34.88 27.96
C GLY A 159 0.68 -36.08 27.10
N SER A 160 -0.06 -35.85 25.99
CA SER A 160 -0.32 -36.86 24.99
C SER A 160 -0.25 -36.24 23.58
N ARG A 161 0.21 -36.99 22.59
CA ARG A 161 0.34 -36.48 21.19
C ARG A 161 -0.61 -37.24 20.28
N THR A 162 -1.17 -36.51 19.32
CA THR A 162 -2.09 -37.07 18.30
C THR A 162 -1.45 -37.15 16.91
N ASP A 163 -0.19 -36.72 16.76
CA ASP A 163 0.58 -36.72 15.52
C ASP A 163 1.45 -37.97 15.30
N GLY A 164 1.31 -38.98 16.15
CA GLY A 164 2.04 -40.23 16.06
C GLY A 164 3.50 -40.17 16.53
N LYS A 165 3.97 -39.05 17.09
CA LYS A 165 5.32 -38.90 17.64
C LYS A 165 5.33 -39.15 19.14
N GLU A 166 6.49 -39.53 19.69
CA GLU A 166 6.68 -39.66 21.12
C GLU A 166 6.62 -38.29 21.81
N VAL A 167 6.01 -38.24 23.00
CA VAL A 167 5.89 -37.01 23.79
C VAL A 167 7.27 -36.38 24.06
N MET A 168 8.29 -37.23 24.29
CA MET A 168 9.64 -36.76 24.60
C MET A 168 10.39 -36.14 23.42
N THR A 169 9.91 -36.29 22.19
CA THR A 169 10.49 -35.63 21.01
C THR A 169 9.87 -34.24 20.72
N GLY A 170 8.94 -33.80 21.55
CA GLY A 170 8.24 -32.52 21.41
C GLY A 170 9.00 -31.35 21.98
N GLU A 171 8.29 -30.24 22.07
CA GLU A 171 8.72 -29.00 22.67
C GLU A 171 7.91 -28.64 23.92
N ALA A 172 8.47 -27.79 24.78
CA ALA A 172 7.84 -27.24 25.96
C ALA A 172 7.86 -25.70 25.92
N LEU A 173 6.79 -25.09 26.41
CA LEU A 173 6.75 -23.68 26.78
C LEU A 173 7.39 -23.53 28.15
N VAL A 174 8.40 -22.70 28.30
CA VAL A 174 9.11 -22.55 29.56
C VAL A 174 9.20 -21.08 29.96
N PHE A 175 8.91 -20.84 31.25
CA PHE A 175 9.10 -19.56 31.93
C PHE A 175 9.96 -19.83 33.17
N VAL A 176 11.17 -19.28 33.20
CA VAL A 176 12.16 -19.57 34.24
C VAL A 176 12.03 -18.70 35.50
N SER A 177 11.16 -17.68 35.45
CA SER A 177 10.88 -16.82 36.59
C SER A 177 9.54 -16.09 36.46
N LEU A 178 9.00 -15.58 37.58
CA LEU A 178 7.83 -14.68 37.58
C LEU A 178 8.11 -13.39 36.81
N HIS A 179 9.33 -12.88 36.79
CA HIS A 179 9.72 -11.72 36.02
C HIS A 179 9.63 -11.98 34.50
N GLU A 180 10.09 -13.13 34.06
CA GLU A 180 9.94 -13.56 32.66
C GLU A 180 8.47 -13.76 32.30
N MET A 181 7.65 -14.28 33.22
CA MET A 181 6.20 -14.37 33.01
C MET A 181 5.55 -12.97 32.84
N VAL A 182 6.02 -11.96 33.60
CA VAL A 182 5.56 -10.57 33.46
C VAL A 182 6.02 -9.98 32.11
N GLU A 183 7.29 -10.16 31.77
CA GLU A 183 7.87 -9.67 30.53
C GLU A 183 7.17 -10.26 29.29
N HIS A 184 6.89 -11.57 29.36
CA HIS A 184 6.23 -12.32 28.29
C HIS A 184 4.77 -12.67 28.65
N PHE A 185 4.08 -11.84 29.45
CA PHE A 185 2.73 -12.13 29.93
C PHE A 185 1.75 -12.34 28.78
N ARG A 186 1.95 -11.63 27.67
CA ARG A 186 1.15 -11.81 26.47
C ARG A 186 1.16 -13.26 25.98
N ARG A 187 2.35 -13.88 25.87
CA ARG A 187 2.49 -15.28 25.44
C ARG A 187 1.86 -16.24 26.47
N LEU A 188 2.09 -15.98 27.78
CA LEU A 188 1.51 -16.77 28.87
C LEU A 188 -0.04 -16.74 28.78
N TRP A 189 -0.62 -15.56 28.62
CA TRP A 189 -2.06 -15.37 28.55
C TRP A 189 -2.66 -16.00 27.29
N ASP A 190 -2.09 -15.78 26.11
CA ASP A 190 -2.57 -16.29 24.84
C ASP A 190 -2.56 -17.81 24.74
N LEU A 191 -1.75 -18.48 25.55
CA LEU A 191 -1.63 -19.93 25.51
C LEU A 191 -2.30 -20.64 26.68
N LEU A 192 -2.35 -19.99 27.86
CA LEU A 192 -2.75 -20.66 29.11
C LEU A 192 -3.91 -19.97 29.83
N SER A 193 -4.44 -18.83 29.37
CA SER A 193 -5.68 -18.28 29.91
C SER A 193 -6.85 -19.26 29.70
N ARG A 194 -7.94 -19.04 30.44
CA ARG A 194 -9.13 -19.89 30.34
C ARG A 194 -9.58 -20.11 28.91
N ASP A 195 -9.75 -19.05 28.15
CA ASP A 195 -10.25 -19.12 26.79
C ASP A 195 -9.21 -19.75 25.84
N ALA A 196 -7.92 -19.47 26.04
CA ALA A 196 -6.84 -20.08 25.29
C ALA A 196 -6.77 -21.61 25.46
N LEU A 197 -6.99 -22.11 26.70
CA LEU A 197 -7.03 -23.56 26.95
C LEU A 197 -8.27 -24.23 26.32
N ILE A 198 -9.45 -23.57 26.36
CA ILE A 198 -10.67 -24.06 25.71
C ILE A 198 -10.43 -24.18 24.19
N GLU A 199 -9.80 -23.21 23.56
CA GLU A 199 -9.46 -23.18 22.14
C GLU A 199 -8.25 -24.07 21.79
N ARG A 200 -7.62 -24.71 22.79
CA ARG A 200 -6.44 -25.60 22.64
C ARG A 200 -5.24 -24.92 21.96
N ARG A 201 -5.06 -23.62 22.16
CA ARG A 201 -4.00 -22.83 21.52
C ARG A 201 -2.60 -23.35 21.85
N ALA A 202 -2.31 -23.68 23.12
CA ALA A 202 -1.04 -24.26 23.50
C ALA A 202 -0.79 -25.62 22.84
N VAL A 203 -1.83 -26.45 22.68
CA VAL A 203 -1.73 -27.74 21.98
C VAL A 203 -1.35 -27.52 20.51
N GLN A 204 -1.97 -26.57 19.84
CA GLN A 204 -1.66 -26.23 18.44
C GLN A 204 -0.21 -25.77 18.28
N VAL A 205 0.25 -24.84 19.12
CA VAL A 205 1.63 -24.36 19.09
C VAL A 205 2.64 -25.48 19.30
N LEU A 206 2.41 -26.34 20.30
CA LEU A 206 3.33 -27.45 20.63
C LEU A 206 3.31 -28.60 19.60
N LEU A 207 2.20 -28.82 18.89
CA LEU A 207 2.10 -29.81 17.79
C LEU A 207 2.72 -29.27 16.49
N MET A 208 2.48 -28.00 16.16
CA MET A 208 2.89 -27.42 14.87
C MET A 208 4.31 -26.85 14.91
N GLY A 209 4.88 -26.65 16.09
CA GLY A 209 6.20 -26.01 16.26
C GLY A 209 6.21 -24.53 15.85
N THR A 210 5.05 -23.87 15.89
CA THR A 210 4.92 -22.43 15.58
C THR A 210 5.06 -21.59 16.85
N ALA A 211 5.57 -20.37 16.72
CA ALA A 211 5.69 -19.47 17.88
C ALA A 211 4.32 -18.99 18.41
N HIS A 212 3.31 -18.92 17.53
CA HIS A 212 1.96 -18.38 17.82
C HIS A 212 0.88 -19.20 17.14
N PRO A 213 -0.34 -19.25 17.70
CA PRO A 213 -1.48 -19.89 17.06
C PRO A 213 -1.80 -19.20 15.72
N GLN A 214 -2.26 -19.99 14.75
CA GLN A 214 -2.71 -19.45 13.47
C GLN A 214 -4.12 -18.86 13.60
N PRO A 215 -4.44 -17.81 12.83
CA PRO A 215 -5.81 -17.30 12.75
C PRO A 215 -6.75 -18.35 12.13
N PRO A 216 -8.04 -18.33 12.46
CA PRO A 216 -9.02 -19.19 11.81
C PRO A 216 -9.14 -18.86 10.33
N LEU A 217 -9.62 -19.84 9.55
CA LEU A 217 -9.85 -19.65 8.12
C LEU A 217 -10.85 -18.51 7.89
N LYS A 218 -10.51 -17.63 6.95
CA LYS A 218 -11.36 -16.51 6.52
C LYS A 218 -12.64 -17.03 5.87
N LEU A 219 -13.73 -16.28 5.98
CA LEU A 219 -15.03 -16.66 5.42
C LEU A 219 -14.99 -16.76 3.88
N ALA A 220 -14.13 -16.01 3.20
CA ALA A 220 -13.92 -16.12 1.75
C ALA A 220 -13.52 -17.53 1.29
N ALA A 221 -13.01 -18.40 2.18
CA ALA A 221 -12.72 -19.79 1.86
C ALA A 221 -13.99 -20.67 1.72
N THR A 222 -15.14 -20.22 2.27
CA THR A 222 -16.39 -21.00 2.32
C THR A 222 -17.58 -20.31 1.65
N ILE A 223 -17.49 -19.01 1.42
CA ILE A 223 -18.53 -18.20 0.78
C ILE A 223 -18.09 -17.91 -0.65
N SER A 224 -18.97 -18.22 -1.63
CA SER A 224 -18.63 -18.09 -3.06
C SER A 224 -19.14 -16.79 -3.70
N THR A 225 -20.18 -16.17 -3.16
CA THR A 225 -20.82 -15.00 -3.77
C THR A 225 -21.30 -14.00 -2.73
N TYR A 226 -21.27 -12.71 -3.06
CA TYR A 226 -21.85 -11.67 -2.22
C TYR A 226 -23.38 -11.54 -2.48
N PRO A 227 -24.22 -11.57 -1.46
CA PRO A 227 -25.68 -11.55 -1.64
C PRO A 227 -26.26 -10.34 -2.35
N GLY A 228 -25.51 -9.25 -2.43
CA GLY A 228 -25.93 -8.01 -3.12
C GLY A 228 -25.30 -7.83 -4.49
N PHE A 229 -24.51 -8.78 -4.97
CA PHE A 229 -23.90 -8.73 -6.29
C PHE A 229 -24.92 -9.11 -7.36
N ARG A 230 -25.03 -8.29 -8.40
CA ARG A 230 -25.94 -8.52 -9.53
C ARG A 230 -25.13 -9.01 -10.73
N PRO A 231 -25.63 -10.02 -11.48
CA PRO A 231 -25.06 -10.38 -12.77
C PRO A 231 -25.06 -9.14 -13.68
N ARG A 232 -23.95 -8.90 -14.34
CA ARG A 232 -23.84 -7.77 -15.29
C ARG A 232 -24.77 -7.99 -16.46
N THR A 233 -25.45 -6.91 -16.85
CA THR A 233 -26.23 -6.83 -18.08
C THR A 233 -25.30 -6.47 -19.27
N GLU A 234 -25.83 -6.56 -20.48
CA GLU A 234 -25.11 -6.07 -21.66
C GLU A 234 -24.80 -4.57 -21.53
N GLN A 235 -25.73 -3.78 -20.96
CA GLN A 235 -25.54 -2.35 -20.70
C GLN A 235 -24.40 -2.08 -19.70
N ASP A 236 -24.27 -2.87 -18.64
CA ASP A 236 -23.19 -2.74 -17.67
C ASP A 236 -21.83 -3.05 -18.31
N THR A 237 -21.78 -4.03 -19.21
CA THR A 237 -20.58 -4.38 -19.96
C THR A 237 -20.16 -3.24 -20.90
N ASP A 238 -21.12 -2.65 -21.59
CA ASP A 238 -20.92 -1.54 -22.49
C ASP A 238 -20.43 -0.28 -21.76
N LEU A 239 -21.07 0.04 -20.61
CA LEU A 239 -20.61 1.13 -19.73
C LEU A 239 -19.18 0.89 -19.23
N LYS A 240 -18.83 -0.37 -18.94
CA LYS A 240 -17.48 -0.72 -18.51
C LYS A 240 -16.45 -0.49 -19.60
N ILE A 241 -16.74 -0.89 -20.84
CA ILE A 241 -15.90 -0.65 -22.01
C ILE A 241 -15.68 0.86 -22.18
N LEU A 242 -16.77 1.66 -22.11
CA LEU A 242 -16.68 3.12 -22.21
C LEU A 242 -15.84 3.72 -21.08
N SER A 243 -16.01 3.24 -19.85
CA SER A 243 -15.22 3.74 -18.73
C SER A 243 -13.73 3.45 -18.91
N THR A 244 -13.40 2.31 -19.50
CA THR A 244 -12.02 1.94 -19.81
C THR A 244 -11.44 2.81 -20.92
N ILE A 245 -12.21 3.11 -21.95
CA ILE A 245 -11.73 3.89 -23.11
C ILE A 245 -11.60 5.38 -22.77
N PHE A 246 -12.57 5.98 -22.06
CA PHE A 246 -12.66 7.44 -21.94
C PHE A 246 -12.36 7.98 -20.55
N ILE A 247 -12.53 7.17 -19.51
CA ILE A 247 -12.39 7.60 -18.12
C ILE A 247 -11.06 7.17 -17.51
N GLN A 248 -10.63 5.93 -17.75
CA GLN A 248 -9.33 5.47 -17.26
C GLN A 248 -8.20 6.30 -17.83
N ASP A 249 -7.11 6.33 -17.12
CA ASP A 249 -5.93 7.08 -17.52
C ASP A 249 -5.25 6.40 -18.72
N ILE A 250 -5.30 7.07 -19.88
CA ILE A 250 -4.72 6.60 -21.15
C ILE A 250 -3.22 6.95 -21.21
N GLU A 251 -2.58 7.21 -20.07
CA GLU A 251 -1.15 7.64 -20.04
C GLU A 251 -0.19 6.68 -20.75
N GLY A 252 -0.55 5.40 -20.87
CA GLY A 252 0.25 4.39 -21.60
C GLY A 252 0.13 4.41 -23.12
N ASN A 253 -0.86 5.11 -23.69
CA ASN A 253 -1.04 5.17 -25.15
C ASN A 253 -0.27 6.37 -25.73
N ALA A 254 0.65 6.09 -26.64
CA ALA A 254 1.38 7.10 -27.41
C ALA A 254 0.45 8.03 -28.23
N GLU A 255 -0.80 7.63 -28.40
CA GLU A 255 -1.82 8.27 -29.23
C GLU A 255 -2.83 9.13 -28.47
N VAL A 256 -2.49 9.68 -27.30
CA VAL A 256 -3.37 10.67 -26.65
C VAL A 256 -3.63 11.81 -27.64
N SER A 257 -4.87 11.97 -28.09
CA SER A 257 -5.22 13.00 -29.07
C SER A 257 -5.08 14.41 -28.50
N ASP A 258 -4.76 15.39 -29.35
CA ASP A 258 -4.69 16.80 -28.92
C ASP A 258 -6.02 17.29 -28.38
N GLU A 259 -7.12 16.75 -28.91
CA GLU A 259 -8.47 17.03 -28.41
C GLU A 259 -8.66 16.56 -26.98
N PHE A 260 -8.24 15.35 -26.66
CA PHE A 260 -8.27 14.84 -25.29
C PHE A 260 -7.45 15.72 -24.33
N LEU A 261 -6.25 16.14 -24.75
CA LEU A 261 -5.41 17.05 -23.95
C LEU A 261 -6.09 18.40 -23.71
N LYS A 262 -6.79 18.96 -24.69
CA LYS A 262 -7.51 20.23 -24.57
C LYS A 262 -8.74 20.13 -23.65
N GLU A 263 -9.52 19.06 -23.82
CA GLU A 263 -10.82 18.90 -23.15
C GLU A 263 -10.67 18.32 -21.74
N CYS A 264 -9.80 17.32 -21.55
CA CYS A 264 -9.67 16.58 -20.30
C CYS A 264 -8.64 17.15 -19.32
N TYR A 265 -7.66 17.91 -19.80
CA TYR A 265 -6.68 18.52 -18.91
C TYR A 265 -7.31 19.60 -18.03
N TYR A 266 -7.11 19.50 -16.71
CA TYR A 266 -7.53 20.53 -15.77
C TYR A 266 -6.35 21.39 -15.36
N ASN A 267 -6.40 22.65 -15.70
CA ASN A 267 -5.36 23.62 -15.40
C ASN A 267 -5.66 24.29 -14.05
N SER A 268 -5.07 23.82 -12.94
CA SER A 268 -5.11 24.53 -11.67
C SER A 268 -4.33 25.84 -11.80
N GLY A 269 -4.70 26.88 -11.00
CA GLY A 269 -4.03 28.18 -11.08
C GLY A 269 -2.50 28.10 -10.91
N THR A 270 -2.01 27.18 -10.09
CA THR A 270 -0.57 26.92 -9.91
C THR A 270 0.05 26.26 -11.14
N LEU A 271 -0.63 25.28 -11.76
CA LEU A 271 -0.17 24.63 -12.99
C LEU A 271 -0.17 25.61 -14.17
N SER A 272 -1.14 26.50 -14.26
CA SER A 272 -1.16 27.58 -15.26
C SER A 272 0.05 28.49 -15.15
N GLN A 273 0.49 28.80 -13.93
CA GLN A 273 1.68 29.61 -13.70
C GLN A 273 2.95 28.89 -14.14
N TYR A 274 3.06 27.58 -13.85
CA TYR A 274 4.20 26.77 -14.27
C TYR A 274 4.21 26.53 -15.79
N ALA A 275 3.06 26.32 -16.40
CA ALA A 275 2.93 26.22 -17.85
C ALA A 275 3.35 27.53 -18.51
N PHE A 276 2.90 28.67 -18.00
CA PHE A 276 3.31 29.99 -18.47
C PHE A 276 4.82 30.20 -18.35
N ILE A 277 5.42 29.89 -17.19
CA ILE A 277 6.88 30.02 -16.98
C ILE A 277 7.64 29.09 -17.94
N SER A 278 7.20 27.84 -18.10
CA SER A 278 7.84 26.89 -19.01
C SER A 278 7.71 27.33 -20.46
N LYS A 279 6.56 27.86 -20.86
CA LYS A 279 6.32 28.44 -22.19
C LYS A 279 7.24 29.65 -22.45
N GLU A 280 7.38 30.57 -21.48
CA GLU A 280 8.29 31.71 -21.59
C GLU A 280 9.77 31.28 -21.66
N ILE A 281 10.17 30.20 -20.97
CA ILE A 281 11.51 29.60 -21.09
C ILE A 281 11.72 29.06 -22.52
N LEU A 282 10.77 28.32 -23.05
CA LEU A 282 10.82 27.82 -24.42
C LEU A 282 10.91 28.99 -25.41
N LYS A 283 10.02 29.96 -25.28
CA LYS A 283 10.01 31.15 -26.11
C LYS A 283 11.32 31.93 -26.07
N SER A 284 11.88 32.20 -24.91
CA SER A 284 13.13 32.96 -24.77
C SER A 284 14.33 32.19 -25.30
N ARG A 285 14.34 30.86 -25.26
CA ARG A 285 15.35 30.04 -25.96
C ARG A 285 15.25 30.14 -27.48
N TYR A 286 14.03 30.28 -28.02
CA TYR A 286 13.79 30.54 -29.44
C TYR A 286 14.21 31.95 -29.87
N GLU A 287 13.79 32.95 -29.12
CA GLU A 287 14.09 34.36 -29.43
C GLU A 287 15.58 34.71 -29.32
N SER A 288 16.37 34.00 -28.56
CA SER A 288 17.80 34.22 -28.42
C SER A 288 18.64 33.76 -29.65
N LEU A 289 18.08 32.95 -30.52
CA LEU A 289 18.75 32.49 -31.75
C LEU A 289 18.86 33.54 -32.88
N PRO A 290 17.83 34.35 -33.15
CA PRO A 290 17.91 35.41 -34.18
C PRO A 290 18.90 36.52 -33.81
N THR A 291 19.12 36.83 -32.54
CA THR A 291 20.02 37.87 -32.07
C THR A 291 21.50 37.55 -32.38
N ALA A 292 21.84 36.25 -32.44
CA ALA A 292 23.17 35.80 -32.90
C ALA A 292 23.38 35.96 -34.42
N LEU A 293 22.29 36.16 -35.19
CA LEU A 293 22.29 36.35 -36.62
C LEU A 293 22.01 37.81 -37.04
N GLY A 294 21.93 38.75 -36.10
CA GLY A 294 21.84 40.19 -36.39
C GLY A 294 20.48 40.72 -36.89
N LEU A 295 19.39 39.99 -36.64
CA LEU A 295 18.02 40.41 -36.97
C LEU A 295 17.35 41.06 -35.77
N ASN A 296 17.05 42.35 -35.85
CA ASN A 296 16.36 43.12 -34.79
C ASN A 296 14.88 42.71 -34.72
N ALA A 297 14.44 42.12 -33.62
CA ALA A 297 13.03 41.92 -33.33
C ALA A 297 12.50 43.00 -32.40
N GLU A 298 11.40 43.66 -32.78
CA GLU A 298 10.75 44.68 -31.95
C GLU A 298 10.05 44.05 -30.74
N PRO A 299 10.09 44.66 -29.54
CA PRO A 299 9.48 44.11 -28.36
C PRO A 299 7.96 44.24 -28.37
N VAL A 300 7.28 43.10 -28.25
CA VAL A 300 5.82 43.02 -28.09
C VAL A 300 5.41 43.59 -26.73
N ARG A 301 4.68 44.73 -26.72
CA ARG A 301 4.05 45.30 -25.56
C ARG A 301 2.83 44.49 -25.11
N GLY A 302 3.01 43.59 -24.14
CA GLY A 302 1.92 42.88 -23.47
C GLY A 302 1.41 43.67 -22.24
N LYS A 303 0.13 43.95 -22.17
CA LYS A 303 -0.55 44.55 -21.02
C LYS A 303 -0.74 43.55 -19.89
N LYS A 304 -0.24 43.93 -18.66
CA LYS A 304 -0.32 43.31 -17.33
C LYS A 304 0.60 42.09 -17.13
N GLY A 305 1.84 42.23 -16.49
CA GLY A 305 2.04 42.50 -15.14
C GLY A 305 3.01 41.52 -14.52
N LEU A 306 4.05 40.93 -15.22
CA LEU A 306 5.20 40.32 -14.53
C LEU A 306 6.21 41.42 -14.17
N SER A 307 6.77 41.36 -12.93
CA SER A 307 7.75 42.33 -12.49
C SER A 307 8.99 42.26 -13.41
N PRO A 308 9.68 43.39 -13.69
CA PRO A 308 10.91 43.41 -14.50
C PRO A 308 12.01 42.48 -14.00
N ALA A 309 12.10 42.25 -12.69
CA ALA A 309 13.03 41.30 -12.07
C ALA A 309 12.72 39.85 -12.45
N PHE A 310 11.45 39.47 -12.49
CA PHE A 310 11.04 38.10 -12.90
C PHE A 310 11.34 37.83 -14.38
N ARG A 311 11.23 38.83 -15.24
CA ARG A 311 11.59 38.77 -16.66
C ARG A 311 13.10 38.58 -16.88
N SER A 312 13.93 39.27 -16.12
CA SER A 312 15.39 39.12 -16.18
C SER A 312 15.84 37.74 -15.70
N ASP A 313 15.21 37.20 -14.67
CA ASP A 313 15.51 35.87 -14.16
C ASP A 313 15.09 34.77 -15.11
N LEU A 314 13.97 34.93 -15.82
CA LEU A 314 13.51 34.00 -16.86
C LEU A 314 14.45 34.00 -18.07
N ILE A 315 14.91 35.16 -18.51
CA ILE A 315 15.85 35.31 -19.64
C ILE A 315 17.21 34.72 -19.23
N ALA A 316 17.74 35.06 -18.05
CA ALA A 316 18.99 34.50 -17.54
C ALA A 316 18.95 32.97 -17.44
N ALA A 317 17.80 32.41 -17.11
CA ALA A 317 17.60 30.96 -16.98
C ALA A 317 17.37 30.25 -18.31
N ALA A 318 16.79 30.90 -19.29
CA ALA A 318 16.68 30.35 -20.65
C ALA A 318 18.05 30.21 -21.33
N VAL A 319 18.97 31.07 -20.97
CA VAL A 319 20.37 31.02 -21.47
C VAL A 319 21.19 29.92 -20.76
N THR A 320 20.83 29.50 -19.56
CA THR A 320 21.54 28.43 -18.86
C THR A 320 21.04 27.05 -19.30
N SER A 321 21.95 26.16 -19.75
CA SER A 321 21.70 24.78 -20.19
C SER A 321 21.37 23.88 -18.99
N LYS A 322 20.32 24.19 -18.22
CA LYS A 322 19.91 23.42 -17.06
C LYS A 322 18.60 22.66 -17.34
N PRO A 323 18.45 21.41 -16.90
CA PRO A 323 17.19 20.68 -17.03
C PRO A 323 16.09 21.32 -16.18
N ILE A 324 14.87 21.18 -16.64
CA ILE A 324 13.64 21.56 -15.93
C ILE A 324 13.13 20.30 -15.22
N VAL A 325 13.11 20.34 -13.87
CA VAL A 325 12.66 19.21 -13.05
C VAL A 325 11.21 19.43 -12.67
N LEU A 326 10.36 18.45 -12.97
CA LEU A 326 8.97 18.39 -12.55
C LEU A 326 8.82 17.47 -11.36
N LEU A 327 8.44 18.05 -10.23
CA LEU A 327 8.26 17.34 -8.96
C LEU A 327 6.78 17.04 -8.74
N GLY A 328 6.49 15.81 -8.37
CA GLY A 328 5.14 15.39 -8.00
C GLY A 328 5.09 13.90 -7.74
N ASP A 329 4.14 13.47 -6.93
CA ASP A 329 3.92 12.06 -6.64
C ASP A 329 3.39 11.30 -7.85
N VAL A 330 3.32 9.96 -7.74
CA VAL A 330 2.76 9.12 -8.80
C VAL A 330 1.29 9.46 -8.98
N GLY A 331 0.85 9.57 -10.25
CA GLY A 331 -0.56 9.80 -10.60
C GLY A 331 -1.07 11.24 -10.41
N VAL A 332 -0.21 12.22 -10.06
CA VAL A 332 -0.61 13.65 -9.99
C VAL A 332 -0.78 14.32 -11.35
N GLY A 333 -0.44 13.63 -12.45
CA GLY A 333 -0.59 14.13 -13.82
C GLY A 333 0.62 14.86 -14.40
N LYS A 334 1.87 14.55 -13.96
CA LYS A 334 3.11 15.11 -14.53
C LYS A 334 3.21 14.91 -16.04
N THR A 335 2.98 13.69 -16.51
CA THR A 335 2.97 13.33 -17.93
C THR A 335 1.94 14.13 -18.72
N MET A 336 0.71 14.24 -18.18
CA MET A 336 -0.36 15.05 -18.79
C MET A 336 0.00 16.53 -18.83
N PHE A 337 0.63 17.07 -17.79
CA PHE A 337 1.14 18.44 -17.78
C PHE A 337 2.16 18.68 -18.90
N ILE A 338 3.16 17.78 -19.05
CA ILE A 338 4.19 17.91 -20.08
C ILE A 338 3.56 17.84 -21.48
N ARG A 339 2.71 16.85 -21.72
CA ARG A 339 2.04 16.68 -23.03
C ARG A 339 1.16 17.87 -23.36
N HIS A 340 0.36 18.35 -22.41
CA HIS A 340 -0.48 19.54 -22.61
C HIS A 340 0.37 20.79 -22.87
N LEU A 341 1.44 21.01 -22.10
CA LEU A 341 2.37 22.12 -22.30
C LEU A 341 2.97 22.10 -23.72
N LEU A 342 3.49 20.97 -24.16
CA LEU A 342 4.23 20.87 -25.43
C LEU A 342 3.31 20.83 -26.66
N ARG A 343 2.13 20.19 -26.57
CA ARG A 343 1.23 19.97 -27.72
C ARG A 343 0.08 20.98 -27.81
N VAL A 344 -0.26 21.65 -26.71
CA VAL A 344 -1.37 22.61 -26.65
C VAL A 344 -0.89 24.03 -26.34
N GLU A 345 -0.26 24.22 -25.17
CA GLU A 345 0.09 25.58 -24.72
C GLU A 345 1.25 26.22 -25.50
N ALA A 346 2.27 25.43 -25.82
CA ALA A 346 3.49 25.86 -26.53
C ALA A 346 3.54 25.30 -27.97
N SER A 347 2.41 24.90 -28.54
CA SER A 347 2.36 24.30 -29.90
C SER A 347 2.90 25.25 -30.98
N ASP A 348 2.59 26.54 -30.89
CA ASP A 348 3.05 27.52 -31.83
C ASP A 348 4.55 27.77 -31.70
N GLU A 349 5.08 27.81 -30.48
CA GLU A 349 6.50 28.00 -30.19
C GLU A 349 7.35 26.79 -30.59
N LEU A 350 6.75 25.58 -30.59
CA LEU A 350 7.45 24.32 -30.88
C LEU A 350 7.22 23.80 -32.32
N LYS A 351 6.48 24.52 -33.15
CA LYS A 351 6.10 24.08 -34.50
C LYS A 351 7.29 23.65 -35.37
N ASP A 352 8.43 24.32 -35.23
CA ASP A 352 9.67 24.04 -35.95
C ASP A 352 10.71 23.32 -35.06
N SER A 353 10.30 22.64 -33.96
CA SER A 353 11.20 21.96 -33.06
C SER A 353 11.12 20.43 -33.19
N PHE A 354 12.18 19.78 -32.72
CA PHE A 354 12.19 18.35 -32.48
C PHE A 354 11.83 18.09 -31.02
N VAL A 355 10.76 17.35 -30.77
CA VAL A 355 10.33 16.95 -29.44
C VAL A 355 10.51 15.45 -29.30
N PHE A 356 11.45 15.04 -28.47
CA PHE A 356 11.73 13.63 -28.18
C PHE A 356 11.16 13.26 -26.82
N TYR A 357 10.48 12.13 -26.76
CA TYR A 357 9.88 11.60 -25.54
C TYR A 357 10.45 10.24 -25.21
N VAL A 358 11.14 10.13 -24.06
CA VAL A 358 11.72 8.88 -23.56
C VAL A 358 10.95 8.45 -22.33
N ASP A 359 10.26 7.31 -22.42
CA ASP A 359 9.47 6.71 -21.35
C ASP A 359 10.23 5.55 -20.71
N PHE A 360 10.62 5.71 -19.45
CA PHE A 360 11.37 4.70 -18.72
C PHE A 360 10.48 3.62 -18.07
N ALA A 361 9.13 3.73 -18.14
CA ALA A 361 8.23 2.70 -17.62
C ALA A 361 8.12 1.48 -18.54
N SER A 362 8.19 1.69 -19.85
CA SER A 362 7.92 0.66 -20.86
C SER A 362 9.05 -0.36 -21.05
N GLU A 363 10.23 -0.11 -20.52
CA GLU A 363 11.39 -0.98 -20.72
C GLU A 363 11.56 -2.03 -19.61
N PRO A 364 11.62 -3.32 -19.96
CA PRO A 364 12.00 -4.36 -18.99
C PRO A 364 13.48 -4.16 -18.61
N ALA A 365 13.76 -4.24 -17.31
CA ALA A 365 15.08 -4.11 -16.67
C ALA A 365 16.22 -3.67 -17.59
N LEU A 366 16.46 -2.36 -17.67
CA LEU A 366 17.58 -1.80 -18.45
C LEU A 366 18.91 -2.38 -17.94
N GLN A 367 19.43 -3.36 -18.64
CA GLN A 367 20.80 -3.92 -18.42
C GLN A 367 21.86 -3.18 -19.22
N SER A 368 21.48 -2.26 -20.12
CA SER A 368 22.35 -1.47 -20.97
C SER A 368 22.63 -0.10 -20.37
N ASP A 369 23.63 0.60 -20.92
CA ASP A 369 23.94 1.98 -20.57
C ASP A 369 22.71 2.88 -20.80
N LEU A 370 22.28 3.59 -19.76
CA LEU A 370 21.13 4.50 -19.79
C LEU A 370 21.29 5.60 -20.86
N GLN A 371 22.50 6.06 -21.08
CA GLN A 371 22.79 7.08 -22.09
C GLN A 371 22.56 6.51 -23.50
N ASP A 372 22.96 5.26 -23.74
CA ASP A 372 22.74 4.58 -25.01
C ASP A 372 21.24 4.39 -25.26
N HIS A 373 20.45 4.04 -24.25
CA HIS A 373 18.99 3.92 -24.37
C HIS A 373 18.33 5.23 -24.82
N VAL A 374 18.71 6.36 -24.18
CA VAL A 374 18.21 7.68 -24.57
C VAL A 374 18.61 8.02 -26.02
N VAL A 375 19.84 7.74 -26.42
CA VAL A 375 20.35 7.98 -27.77
C VAL A 375 19.59 7.14 -28.80
N GLN A 376 19.38 5.85 -28.55
CA GLN A 376 18.63 4.96 -29.44
C GLN A 376 17.17 5.40 -29.56
N SER A 377 16.54 5.82 -28.46
CA SER A 377 15.19 6.38 -28.48
C SER A 377 15.10 7.64 -29.33
N ILE A 378 16.09 8.52 -29.28
CA ILE A 378 16.14 9.72 -30.13
C ILE A 378 16.31 9.34 -31.61
N LEU A 379 17.20 8.40 -31.93
CA LEU A 379 17.42 7.92 -33.31
C LEU A 379 16.13 7.34 -33.91
N LEU A 380 15.46 6.45 -33.16
CA LEU A 380 14.20 5.86 -33.60
C LEU A 380 13.12 6.92 -33.86
N GLN A 381 13.01 7.94 -33.01
CA GLN A 381 12.02 9.00 -33.19
C GLN A 381 12.37 9.93 -34.36
N PHE A 382 13.65 10.16 -34.67
CA PHE A 382 14.03 10.85 -35.86
C PHE A 382 13.53 10.14 -37.12
N GLU A 383 13.68 8.82 -37.16
CA GLU A 383 13.26 8.00 -38.30
C GLU A 383 11.71 7.93 -38.39
N THR A 384 11.06 7.59 -37.29
CA THR A 384 9.61 7.28 -37.27
C THR A 384 8.73 8.52 -37.26
N GLN A 385 9.08 9.57 -36.50
CA GLN A 385 8.22 10.76 -36.35
C GLN A 385 8.57 11.88 -37.29
N TYR A 386 9.86 12.04 -37.56
CA TYR A 386 10.33 13.17 -38.38
C TYR A 386 10.75 12.78 -39.79
N SER A 387 10.80 11.49 -40.11
CA SER A 387 11.28 10.97 -41.40
C SER A 387 12.70 11.44 -41.77
N TYR A 388 13.55 11.58 -40.74
CA TYR A 388 14.96 11.95 -40.89
C TYR A 388 15.83 10.72 -40.65
N ASP A 389 16.58 10.29 -41.65
CA ASP A 389 17.69 9.34 -41.48
C ASP A 389 18.99 10.10 -41.20
N LEU A 390 19.44 10.04 -39.94
CA LEU A 390 20.69 10.72 -39.56
C LEU A 390 21.93 10.06 -40.15
N TYR A 391 21.83 8.85 -40.69
CA TYR A 391 22.92 8.13 -41.35
C TYR A 391 22.87 8.23 -42.87
N GLU A 392 21.90 8.97 -43.46
CA GLU A 392 21.87 9.24 -44.88
C GLU A 392 23.20 9.93 -45.32
N ASN A 393 23.81 9.43 -46.39
CA ASN A 393 25.10 9.90 -46.88
C ASN A 393 25.16 11.45 -47.06
N LYS A 394 24.10 12.04 -47.61
CA LYS A 394 24.04 13.48 -47.84
C LYS A 394 23.98 14.24 -46.49
N PHE A 395 23.24 13.75 -45.54
CA PHE A 395 23.13 14.35 -44.22
C PHE A 395 24.45 14.22 -43.42
N VAL A 396 25.03 13.02 -43.35
CA VAL A 396 26.35 12.78 -42.71
C VAL A 396 27.42 13.70 -43.25
N ARG A 397 27.49 13.88 -44.59
CA ARG A 397 28.45 14.80 -45.22
C ARG A 397 28.18 16.25 -44.81
N ALA A 398 26.96 16.66 -44.67
CA ALA A 398 26.60 18.01 -44.20
C ALA A 398 27.05 18.24 -42.76
N VAL A 399 26.74 17.29 -41.85
CA VAL A 399 27.10 17.33 -40.43
C VAL A 399 28.63 17.40 -40.24
N TYR A 400 29.38 16.58 -40.97
CA TYR A 400 30.83 16.49 -40.87
C TYR A 400 31.62 17.27 -41.93
N ASN A 401 30.98 18.28 -42.53
CA ASN A 401 31.62 19.08 -43.63
C ASN A 401 32.95 19.71 -43.17
N SER A 402 33.08 20.12 -41.90
CA SER A 402 34.30 20.71 -41.37
C SER A 402 35.46 19.68 -41.32
N GLU A 403 35.13 18.45 -40.90
CA GLU A 403 36.02 17.31 -40.83
C GLU A 403 36.46 16.84 -42.23
N ILE A 404 35.50 16.76 -43.15
CA ILE A 404 35.80 16.45 -44.56
C ILE A 404 36.73 17.50 -45.16
N ASN A 405 36.52 18.78 -44.88
CA ASN A 405 37.42 19.83 -45.38
C ASN A 405 38.81 19.75 -44.74
N LYS A 406 38.97 19.36 -43.46
CA LYS A 406 40.23 19.08 -42.84
C LYS A 406 40.90 17.83 -43.46
N PHE A 407 40.12 16.78 -43.71
CA PHE A 407 40.61 15.57 -44.40
C PHE A 407 41.12 15.85 -45.81
N LYS A 408 40.42 16.69 -46.57
CA LYS A 408 40.85 17.15 -47.90
C LYS A 408 42.16 17.90 -47.87
N LYS A 409 42.45 18.67 -46.83
CA LYS A 409 43.70 19.46 -46.68
C LYS A 409 44.79 18.68 -45.89
N GLY A 410 44.44 17.52 -45.30
CA GLY A 410 45.37 16.71 -44.53
C GLY A 410 46.20 15.74 -45.35
N ILE A 411 46.77 14.73 -44.63
CA ILE A 411 47.74 13.76 -45.19
C ILE A 411 47.18 13.04 -46.44
N HIS A 412 45.88 12.84 -46.52
CA HIS A 412 45.21 12.16 -47.63
C HIS A 412 44.85 13.09 -48.79
N GLY A 413 45.08 14.42 -48.68
CA GLY A 413 44.76 15.40 -49.69
C GLY A 413 45.39 15.13 -51.08
N PRO A 414 46.70 14.82 -51.17
CA PRO A 414 47.37 14.50 -52.41
C PRO A 414 46.76 13.28 -53.13
N THR A 415 46.27 12.26 -52.39
CA THR A 415 45.66 11.04 -52.95
C THR A 415 44.41 11.37 -53.78
N ARG A 416 43.72 12.46 -53.48
CA ARG A 416 42.54 12.90 -54.22
C ARG A 416 42.85 13.15 -55.68
N VAL A 417 44.05 13.61 -56.02
CA VAL A 417 44.51 13.88 -57.40
C VAL A 417 45.13 12.66 -58.03
N THR A 418 45.93 11.89 -57.27
CA THR A 418 46.66 10.73 -57.76
C THR A 418 45.85 9.44 -57.85
N ASN A 419 44.88 9.25 -56.98
CA ASN A 419 43.98 8.06 -56.97
C ASN A 419 42.61 8.43 -56.35
N PRO A 420 41.65 8.97 -57.14
CA PRO A 420 40.33 9.41 -56.66
C PRO A 420 39.48 8.31 -56.02
N GLU A 421 39.56 7.07 -56.50
CA GLU A 421 38.82 5.93 -55.97
C GLU A 421 39.30 5.60 -54.55
N LYS A 422 40.61 5.44 -54.37
CA LYS A 422 41.20 5.19 -53.05
C LYS A 422 40.94 6.35 -52.09
N TYR A 423 40.86 7.58 -52.57
CA TYR A 423 40.52 8.74 -51.77
C TYR A 423 39.04 8.64 -51.27
N ALA A 424 38.12 8.24 -52.18
CA ALA A 424 36.70 8.05 -51.79
C ALA A 424 36.54 6.96 -50.73
N ASP A 425 37.23 5.82 -50.83
CA ASP A 425 37.21 4.76 -49.86
C ASP A 425 37.73 5.25 -48.49
N LEU A 426 38.84 6.00 -48.47
CA LEU A 426 39.41 6.57 -47.25
C LEU A 426 38.48 7.63 -46.62
N GLU A 427 37.79 8.43 -47.43
CA GLU A 427 36.82 9.42 -46.95
C GLU A 427 35.60 8.71 -46.34
N ILE A 428 35.11 7.64 -46.98
CA ILE A 428 34.01 6.82 -46.47
C ILE A 428 34.43 6.16 -45.14
N ALA A 429 35.60 5.56 -45.08
CA ALA A 429 36.14 4.95 -43.85
C ALA A 429 36.25 5.98 -42.70
N GLU A 430 36.67 7.22 -43.00
CA GLU A 430 36.69 8.27 -41.97
C GLU A 430 35.29 8.70 -41.54
N LEU A 431 34.32 8.79 -42.45
CA LEU A 431 32.91 9.07 -42.08
C LEU A 431 32.32 7.95 -41.22
N VAL A 432 32.56 6.68 -41.55
CA VAL A 432 32.14 5.52 -40.74
C VAL A 432 32.78 5.61 -39.35
N ARG A 433 34.04 5.96 -39.23
CA ARG A 433 34.73 6.18 -37.96
C ARG A 433 34.11 7.32 -37.15
N LEU A 434 33.72 8.42 -37.81
CA LEU A 434 33.09 9.57 -37.16
C LEU A 434 31.65 9.30 -36.69
N THR A 435 30.96 8.38 -37.34
CA THR A 435 29.58 7.97 -36.99
C THR A 435 29.51 6.73 -36.10
N SER A 436 30.68 6.09 -35.78
CA SER A 436 30.72 4.87 -35.00
C SER A 436 30.25 5.01 -33.54
N ASP A 437 30.29 6.23 -33.00
CA ASP A 437 29.72 6.57 -31.67
C ASP A 437 28.36 7.24 -31.89
N PRO A 438 27.20 6.52 -31.66
CA PRO A 438 25.89 7.04 -31.90
C PRO A 438 25.57 8.30 -31.07
N GLY A 439 26.04 8.36 -29.82
CA GLY A 439 25.82 9.51 -28.94
C GLY A 439 26.46 10.80 -29.49
N ARG A 440 27.70 10.72 -29.89
CA ARG A 440 28.43 11.86 -30.52
C ARG A 440 27.80 12.21 -31.87
N HIS A 441 27.34 11.20 -32.62
CA HIS A 441 26.74 11.46 -33.93
C HIS A 441 25.41 12.23 -33.77
N VAL A 442 24.55 11.81 -32.84
CA VAL A 442 23.27 12.51 -32.51
C VAL A 442 23.56 13.93 -32.02
N GLU A 443 24.53 14.11 -31.13
CA GLU A 443 24.95 15.46 -30.66
C GLU A 443 25.33 16.38 -31.84
N ARG A 444 26.13 15.91 -32.76
CA ARG A 444 26.57 16.69 -33.92
C ARG A 444 25.41 16.93 -34.92
N ALA A 445 24.57 15.93 -35.13
CA ALA A 445 23.40 16.06 -36.00
C ALA A 445 22.44 17.11 -35.46
N LEU A 446 22.13 17.12 -34.18
CA LEU A 446 21.29 18.14 -33.55
C LEU A 446 21.90 19.53 -33.60
N LYS A 447 23.20 19.68 -33.34
CA LYS A 447 23.92 20.98 -33.53
C LYS A 447 23.85 21.47 -34.96
N HIS A 448 24.00 20.57 -35.93
CA HIS A 448 23.89 20.92 -37.34
C HIS A 448 22.49 21.37 -37.73
N LEU A 449 21.44 20.63 -37.29
CA LEU A 449 20.04 20.98 -37.53
C LEU A 449 19.65 22.30 -36.87
N GLN A 450 20.17 22.56 -35.66
CA GLN A 450 19.98 23.83 -34.98
C GLN A 450 20.60 25.01 -35.74
N ALA A 451 21.83 24.83 -36.28
CA ALA A 451 22.55 25.87 -36.99
C ALA A 451 22.00 26.08 -38.41
N SER A 452 21.61 25.02 -39.14
CA SER A 452 21.20 25.06 -40.54
C SER A 452 19.72 25.32 -40.76
N ALA A 453 18.88 24.79 -39.89
CA ALA A 453 17.42 24.86 -40.01
C ALA A 453 16.75 25.67 -38.87
N SER A 454 17.51 26.26 -37.96
CA SER A 454 17.04 27.00 -36.79
C SER A 454 16.07 26.16 -35.93
N ARG A 455 16.16 24.82 -36.00
CA ARG A 455 15.31 23.91 -35.25
C ARG A 455 15.90 23.60 -33.89
N GLN A 456 15.11 23.86 -32.85
CA GLN A 456 15.49 23.50 -31.49
C GLN A 456 15.07 22.07 -31.13
N SER A 457 15.66 21.56 -30.05
CA SER A 457 15.32 20.24 -29.55
C SER A 457 14.80 20.32 -28.12
N VAL A 458 13.71 19.63 -27.87
CA VAL A 458 13.13 19.40 -26.54
C VAL A 458 13.21 17.91 -26.27
N LEU A 459 13.72 17.54 -25.09
CA LEU A 459 13.82 16.15 -24.64
C LEU A 459 13.01 16.00 -23.36
N VAL A 460 12.13 15.03 -23.33
CA VAL A 460 11.33 14.67 -22.17
C VAL A 460 11.79 13.30 -21.66
N LEU A 461 12.22 13.25 -20.41
CA LEU A 461 12.58 12.03 -19.68
C LEU A 461 11.51 11.78 -18.63
N ASP A 462 10.60 10.85 -18.89
CA ASP A 462 9.40 10.65 -18.09
C ASP A 462 9.35 9.26 -17.44
N ASN A 463 8.46 9.10 -16.44
CA ASN A 463 8.24 7.87 -15.67
C ASN A 463 9.49 7.31 -14.95
N ILE A 464 10.48 8.16 -14.70
CA ILE A 464 11.70 7.80 -13.97
C ILE A 464 11.38 7.48 -12.52
N ASP A 465 10.35 8.11 -11.96
CA ASP A 465 9.90 7.98 -10.59
C ASP A 465 9.34 6.59 -10.23
N GLN A 466 9.14 5.73 -11.22
CA GLN A 466 8.77 4.33 -11.01
C GLN A 466 9.97 3.39 -10.78
N ARG A 467 11.19 3.92 -10.87
CA ARG A 467 12.46 3.19 -10.72
C ARG A 467 13.14 3.50 -9.38
N SER A 468 14.23 2.76 -9.07
CA SER A 468 15.01 2.97 -7.84
C SER A 468 15.59 4.38 -7.76
N ARG A 469 15.99 4.81 -6.56
CA ARG A 469 16.56 6.14 -6.35
C ARG A 469 17.89 6.33 -7.10
N GLU A 470 18.73 5.31 -7.08
CA GLU A 470 20.02 5.31 -7.77
C GLU A 470 19.83 5.50 -9.27
N PHE A 471 18.80 4.86 -9.83
CA PHE A 471 18.42 5.02 -11.23
C PHE A 471 17.97 6.46 -11.52
N GLN A 472 17.12 7.03 -10.66
CA GLN A 472 16.62 8.40 -10.81
C GLN A 472 17.77 9.41 -10.77
N ASP A 473 18.75 9.22 -9.87
CA ASP A 473 19.97 10.04 -9.78
C ASP A 473 20.83 9.95 -11.05
N GLN A 474 21.01 8.74 -11.59
CA GLN A 474 21.76 8.54 -12.84
C GLN A 474 21.09 9.22 -14.03
N VAL A 475 19.75 9.08 -14.18
CA VAL A 475 19.02 9.76 -15.26
C VAL A 475 19.10 11.27 -15.13
N PHE A 476 19.10 11.82 -13.90
CA PHE A 476 19.29 13.26 -13.72
C PHE A 476 20.67 13.73 -14.18
N VAL A 477 21.75 13.00 -13.87
CA VAL A 477 23.11 13.31 -14.34
C VAL A 477 23.17 13.28 -15.86
N ILE A 478 22.54 12.28 -16.49
CA ILE A 478 22.43 12.18 -17.96
C ILE A 478 21.66 13.38 -18.51
N ALA A 479 20.52 13.74 -17.90
CA ALA A 479 19.74 14.90 -18.30
C ALA A 479 20.55 16.19 -18.27
N GLN A 480 21.38 16.37 -17.24
CA GLN A 480 22.28 17.51 -17.11
C GLN A 480 23.34 17.53 -18.24
N ALA A 481 23.96 16.39 -18.50
CA ALA A 481 24.94 16.24 -19.58
C ALA A 481 24.32 16.49 -20.96
N LEU A 482 23.13 15.93 -21.24
CA LEU A 482 22.40 16.13 -22.49
C LEU A 482 21.94 17.57 -22.67
N SER A 483 21.46 18.24 -21.61
CA SER A 483 21.07 19.64 -21.68
C SER A 483 22.23 20.54 -22.07
N ALA A 484 23.44 20.23 -21.58
CA ALA A 484 24.66 20.97 -21.89
C ALA A 484 25.19 20.64 -23.30
N SER A 485 25.27 19.34 -23.66
CA SER A 485 25.90 18.88 -24.92
C SER A 485 25.02 19.15 -26.13
N LEU A 486 23.72 18.84 -26.03
CA LEU A 486 22.75 18.99 -27.13
C LEU A 486 22.18 20.39 -27.25
N ARG A 487 22.41 21.27 -26.27
CA ARG A 487 21.73 22.57 -26.14
C ARG A 487 20.20 22.46 -26.21
N ALA A 488 19.69 21.30 -25.77
CA ALA A 488 18.27 21.00 -25.78
C ALA A 488 17.60 21.47 -24.47
N THR A 489 16.30 21.74 -24.54
CA THR A 489 15.49 21.87 -23.34
C THR A 489 15.12 20.48 -22.83
N VAL A 490 15.63 20.09 -21.66
CA VAL A 490 15.37 18.77 -21.08
C VAL A 490 14.41 18.89 -19.92
N PHE A 491 13.30 18.16 -20.00
CA PHE A 491 12.33 17.97 -18.90
C PHE A 491 12.59 16.63 -18.23
N VAL A 492 12.57 16.61 -16.90
CA VAL A 492 12.79 15.39 -16.08
C VAL A 492 11.70 15.29 -15.03
N SER A 493 10.99 14.18 -14.98
CA SER A 493 9.98 13.89 -13.95
C SER A 493 10.61 13.19 -12.75
N LEU A 494 10.52 13.76 -11.54
CA LEU A 494 11.05 13.17 -10.30
C LEU A 494 9.98 13.19 -9.19
N ARG A 495 10.13 12.29 -8.21
CA ARG A 495 9.40 12.39 -6.95
C ARG A 495 10.00 13.48 -6.06
N PRO A 496 9.17 14.18 -5.25
CA PRO A 496 9.68 15.15 -4.28
C PRO A 496 10.72 14.55 -3.32
N SER A 497 10.46 13.35 -2.81
CA SER A 497 11.38 12.61 -1.92
C SER A 497 12.76 12.43 -2.55
N THR A 498 12.81 11.85 -3.75
CA THR A 498 14.07 11.63 -4.48
C THR A 498 14.82 12.94 -4.74
N PHE A 499 14.08 13.98 -5.13
CA PHE A 499 14.69 15.29 -5.40
C PHE A 499 15.35 15.90 -4.15
N PHE A 500 14.64 15.90 -3.02
CA PHE A 500 15.17 16.48 -1.77
C PHE A 500 16.33 15.66 -1.20
N ASP A 501 16.26 14.33 -1.24
CA ASP A 501 17.36 13.47 -0.81
C ASP A 501 18.59 13.63 -1.68
N SER A 502 18.42 13.63 -3.01
CA SER A 502 19.52 13.85 -3.95
C SER A 502 20.10 15.26 -3.84
N LYS A 503 19.29 16.24 -3.47
CA LYS A 503 19.76 17.61 -3.19
C LYS A 503 20.59 17.70 -1.90
N LEU A 504 20.29 16.87 -0.90
CA LEU A 504 21.01 16.87 0.38
C LEU A 504 22.27 15.98 0.34
N ARG A 505 22.21 14.82 -0.31
CA ARG A 505 23.26 13.78 -0.22
C ARG A 505 23.69 13.20 -1.56
N GLY A 506 23.03 13.53 -2.67
CA GLY A 506 23.23 12.94 -3.98
C GLY A 506 23.79 13.90 -5.02
N SER A 507 23.66 13.51 -6.28
CA SER A 507 24.16 14.23 -7.46
C SER A 507 23.56 15.63 -7.63
N LEU A 508 22.32 15.86 -7.19
CA LEU A 508 21.66 17.17 -7.26
C LEU A 508 22.25 18.22 -6.32
N ALA A 509 23.05 17.82 -5.32
CA ALA A 509 23.76 18.78 -4.44
C ALA A 509 24.74 19.68 -5.21
N ALA A 510 25.36 19.14 -6.27
CA ALA A 510 26.31 19.87 -7.13
C ALA A 510 25.62 20.78 -8.18
N TYR A 511 24.31 20.58 -8.40
CA TYR A 511 23.56 21.28 -9.45
C TYR A 511 22.39 22.04 -8.85
N GLN A 512 22.03 23.16 -9.45
CA GLN A 512 20.83 23.95 -9.09
C GLN A 512 19.82 23.88 -10.24
N PRO A 513 19.07 22.77 -10.40
CA PRO A 513 18.05 22.67 -11.43
C PRO A 513 16.87 23.60 -11.11
N ARG A 514 16.08 23.92 -12.12
CA ARG A 514 14.78 24.54 -11.90
C ARG A 514 13.76 23.45 -11.61
N ALA A 515 13.23 23.46 -10.41
CA ALA A 515 12.22 22.53 -9.98
C ALA A 515 10.85 23.21 -9.92
N PHE A 516 9.85 22.56 -10.55
CA PHE A 516 8.45 22.97 -10.48
C PHE A 516 7.65 21.86 -9.81
N HIS A 517 6.90 22.20 -8.77
CA HIS A 517 6.06 21.25 -8.07
C HIS A 517 4.68 21.16 -8.73
N VAL A 518 4.39 20.03 -9.33
CA VAL A 518 3.08 19.72 -9.94
C VAL A 518 2.13 19.30 -8.82
N ALA A 519 1.28 20.22 -8.40
CA ALA A 519 0.25 19.92 -7.42
C ALA A 519 -0.89 19.10 -8.06
N PRO A 520 -1.47 18.13 -7.34
CA PRO A 520 -2.59 17.37 -7.86
C PRO A 520 -3.77 18.29 -8.19
N PRO A 521 -4.45 18.08 -9.33
CA PRO A 521 -5.66 18.81 -9.66
C PRO A 521 -6.82 18.40 -8.73
N ARG A 522 -7.86 19.22 -8.64
CA ARG A 522 -9.07 18.83 -7.92
C ARG A 522 -9.73 17.65 -8.64
N VAL A 523 -9.91 16.55 -7.91
CA VAL A 523 -10.49 15.31 -8.45
C VAL A 523 -11.87 15.56 -9.06
N SER A 524 -12.70 16.38 -8.40
CA SER A 524 -14.03 16.77 -8.89
C SER A 524 -14.01 17.37 -10.31
N GLU A 525 -13.04 18.24 -10.59
CA GLU A 525 -12.92 18.87 -11.90
C GLU A 525 -12.41 17.90 -12.98
N VAL A 526 -11.48 17.01 -12.60
CA VAL A 526 -10.99 15.98 -13.52
C VAL A 526 -12.12 15.02 -13.88
N VAL A 527 -12.88 14.53 -12.91
CA VAL A 527 -14.03 13.64 -13.13
C VAL A 527 -15.04 14.30 -14.05
N ARG A 528 -15.40 15.56 -13.79
CA ARG A 528 -16.35 16.30 -14.61
C ARG A 528 -15.89 16.45 -16.07
N LYS A 529 -14.63 16.80 -16.28
CA LYS A 529 -14.06 16.93 -17.63
C LYS A 529 -14.02 15.59 -18.36
N ARG A 530 -13.67 14.50 -17.69
CA ARG A 530 -13.66 13.16 -18.26
C ARG A 530 -15.06 12.67 -18.64
N LEU A 531 -16.07 12.88 -17.79
CA LEU A 531 -17.45 12.55 -18.10
C LEU A 531 -17.98 13.36 -19.28
N ALA A 532 -17.69 14.68 -19.32
CA ALA A 532 -18.08 15.54 -20.45
C ALA A 532 -17.42 15.09 -21.76
N PHE A 533 -16.14 14.77 -21.74
CA PHE A 533 -15.42 14.26 -22.91
C PHE A 533 -16.00 12.93 -23.41
N ALA A 534 -16.23 11.98 -22.49
CA ALA A 534 -16.83 10.69 -22.82
C ALA A 534 -18.20 10.87 -23.52
N ARG A 535 -19.03 11.79 -23.03
CA ARG A 535 -20.32 12.14 -23.65
C ARG A 535 -20.14 12.69 -25.08
N THR A 536 -19.24 13.65 -25.26
CA THR A 536 -18.99 14.25 -26.58
C THR A 536 -18.50 13.21 -27.60
N GLN A 537 -17.67 12.27 -27.18
CA GLN A 537 -17.19 11.19 -28.04
C GLN A 537 -18.32 10.23 -28.43
N LEU A 538 -19.20 9.88 -27.47
CA LEU A 538 -20.38 9.05 -27.74
C LEU A 538 -21.32 9.67 -28.75
N GLU A 539 -21.54 10.99 -28.66
CA GLU A 539 -22.39 11.72 -29.61
C GLU A 539 -21.81 11.69 -31.06
N ARG A 540 -20.49 11.64 -31.18
CA ARG A 540 -19.78 11.58 -32.51
C ARG A 540 -19.70 10.18 -33.09
N GLU A 541 -19.50 9.16 -32.23
CA GLU A 541 -19.28 7.76 -32.62
C GLU A 541 -20.58 6.94 -32.78
N SER A 542 -21.75 7.58 -32.70
CA SER A 542 -23.06 6.91 -32.82
C SER A 542 -23.29 6.11 -34.10
N SER A 543 -22.29 6.05 -34.98
CA SER A 543 -22.28 5.31 -36.24
C SER A 543 -21.33 4.12 -36.35
N SER A 544 -20.51 3.80 -35.32
CA SER A 544 -19.49 2.76 -35.42
C SER A 544 -19.76 1.51 -34.57
N GLY A 545 -20.74 0.72 -34.95
CA GLY A 545 -20.76 -0.73 -34.71
C GLY A 545 -20.84 -1.27 -33.27
N LEU A 546 -20.94 -0.40 -32.22
CA LEU A 546 -21.26 -0.81 -30.86
C LEU A 546 -22.77 -1.04 -30.76
N SER A 547 -23.19 -2.08 -30.06
CA SER A 547 -24.61 -2.42 -29.84
C SER A 547 -25.32 -1.47 -28.85
N LEU A 548 -24.65 -0.36 -28.49
CA LEU A 548 -25.03 0.58 -27.47
C LEU A 548 -26.14 1.50 -27.96
N ASN A 549 -27.22 1.60 -27.23
CA ASN A 549 -28.14 2.70 -27.36
C ASN A 549 -27.45 3.98 -26.82
N SER A 550 -26.92 4.81 -27.76
CA SER A 550 -26.17 6.03 -27.42
C SER A 550 -26.94 7.00 -26.51
N GLY A 551 -28.30 6.99 -26.59
CA GLY A 551 -29.14 7.81 -25.75
C GLY A 551 -29.11 7.41 -24.28
N ASP A 552 -29.18 6.12 -23.98
CA ASP A 552 -29.17 5.62 -22.59
C ASP A 552 -27.80 5.84 -21.94
N LEU A 553 -26.72 5.72 -22.73
CA LEU A 553 -25.36 5.95 -22.23
C LEU A 553 -25.10 7.42 -21.92
N SER A 554 -25.54 8.33 -22.81
CA SER A 554 -25.46 9.77 -22.57
C SER A 554 -26.25 10.14 -21.32
N ALA A 555 -27.49 9.63 -21.20
CA ALA A 555 -28.34 9.86 -20.01
C ALA A 555 -27.68 9.33 -18.73
N TYR A 556 -27.00 8.18 -18.78
CA TYR A 556 -26.25 7.65 -17.65
C TYR A 556 -25.08 8.55 -17.22
N LEU A 557 -24.27 9.03 -18.19
CA LEU A 557 -23.16 9.95 -17.92
C LEU A 557 -23.65 11.30 -17.35
N ASP A 558 -24.77 11.83 -17.86
CA ASP A 558 -25.39 13.04 -17.33
C ASP A 558 -25.91 12.84 -15.89
N ALA A 559 -26.50 11.70 -15.62
CA ALA A 559 -26.93 11.34 -14.26
C ALA A 559 -25.73 11.21 -13.29
N LEU A 560 -24.61 10.63 -13.74
CA LEU A 560 -23.38 10.58 -12.97
C LEU A 560 -22.82 11.98 -12.69
N ASP A 561 -22.70 12.83 -13.71
CA ASP A 561 -22.18 14.19 -13.53
C ASP A 561 -23.06 14.99 -12.54
N ALA A 562 -24.38 14.87 -12.65
CA ALA A 562 -25.32 15.49 -11.74
C ALA A 562 -25.19 14.93 -10.30
N ALA A 563 -25.02 13.60 -10.16
CA ALA A 563 -24.85 12.97 -8.86
C ALA A 563 -23.56 13.42 -8.17
N PHE A 564 -22.44 13.49 -8.91
CA PHE A 564 -21.16 14.00 -8.36
C PHE A 564 -21.24 15.50 -8.00
N LYS A 565 -21.93 16.31 -8.77
CA LYS A 565 -22.14 17.75 -8.46
C LYS A 565 -22.94 17.98 -7.19
N ASN A 566 -23.90 17.11 -6.90
CA ASN A 566 -24.85 17.31 -5.81
C ASN A 566 -24.51 16.50 -4.54
N ASN A 567 -23.50 15.63 -4.56
CA ASN A 567 -23.12 14.78 -3.43
C ASN A 567 -21.71 15.08 -2.94
N ASN A 568 -21.60 16.03 -2.02
CA ASN A 568 -20.32 16.41 -1.41
C ASN A 568 -19.63 15.25 -0.67
N ALA A 569 -20.42 14.34 -0.05
CA ALA A 569 -19.84 13.21 0.68
C ALA A 569 -19.18 12.19 -0.25
N LEU A 570 -19.69 12.01 -1.47
CA LEU A 570 -19.09 11.18 -2.50
C LEU A 570 -17.78 11.78 -3.01
N LEU A 571 -17.77 13.10 -3.24
CA LEU A 571 -16.54 13.81 -3.64
C LEU A 571 -15.48 13.76 -2.53
N GLU A 572 -15.86 14.00 -1.27
CA GLU A 572 -14.98 13.89 -0.11
C GLU A 572 -14.35 12.49 -0.01
N LEU A 573 -15.17 11.44 -0.22
CA LEU A 573 -14.68 10.06 -0.23
C LEU A 573 -13.67 9.86 -1.35
N LEU A 574 -13.99 10.26 -2.57
CA LEU A 574 -13.13 10.06 -3.73
C LEU A 574 -11.80 10.83 -3.60
N GLU A 575 -11.85 12.08 -3.16
CA GLU A 575 -10.65 12.93 -2.96
C GLU A 575 -9.73 12.36 -1.87
N ASN A 576 -10.29 11.97 -0.72
CA ASN A 576 -9.49 11.44 0.39
C ASN A 576 -8.96 10.03 0.10
N MET A 577 -9.77 9.15 -0.48
CA MET A 577 -9.34 7.78 -0.79
C MET A 577 -8.33 7.72 -1.94
N SER A 578 -8.31 8.70 -2.82
CA SER A 578 -7.27 8.80 -3.86
C SER A 578 -5.99 9.47 -3.35
N GLY A 579 -6.03 10.21 -2.23
CA GLY A 579 -4.86 10.90 -1.67
C GLY A 579 -4.21 11.89 -2.65
N GLY A 580 -4.99 12.49 -3.56
CA GLY A 580 -4.48 13.37 -4.61
C GLY A 580 -3.94 12.64 -5.85
N ASN A 581 -3.99 11.30 -5.87
CA ASN A 581 -3.65 10.52 -7.04
C ASN A 581 -4.83 10.49 -8.03
N THR A 582 -4.73 11.27 -9.09
CA THR A 582 -5.78 11.39 -10.12
C THR A 582 -6.06 10.07 -10.83
N ARG A 583 -5.02 9.25 -11.08
CA ARG A 583 -5.18 7.93 -11.70
C ARG A 583 -6.03 7.03 -10.81
N LEU A 584 -5.73 6.97 -9.52
CA LEU A 584 -6.48 6.18 -8.54
C LEU A 584 -7.93 6.65 -8.43
N ALA A 585 -8.18 7.95 -8.47
CA ALA A 585 -9.54 8.50 -8.47
C ALA A 585 -10.34 8.04 -9.71
N LEU A 586 -9.71 8.04 -10.88
CA LEU A 586 -10.32 7.55 -12.12
C LEU A 586 -10.51 6.03 -12.13
N GLU A 587 -9.58 5.27 -11.54
CA GLU A 587 -9.74 3.83 -11.30
C GLU A 587 -10.97 3.54 -10.41
N TYR A 588 -11.17 4.29 -9.33
CA TYR A 588 -12.36 4.17 -8.47
C TYR A 588 -13.66 4.52 -9.21
N LEU A 589 -13.64 5.57 -10.02
CA LEU A 589 -14.79 5.92 -10.84
C LEU A 589 -15.10 4.82 -11.87
N SER A 590 -14.08 4.28 -12.52
CA SER A 590 -14.23 3.17 -13.48
C SER A 590 -14.68 1.87 -12.79
N ALA A 591 -14.23 1.61 -11.54
CA ALA A 591 -14.70 0.47 -10.77
C ALA A 591 -16.20 0.59 -10.42
N PHE A 592 -16.71 1.81 -10.26
CA PHE A 592 -18.13 2.06 -10.00
C PHE A 592 -18.98 1.87 -11.26
N ILE A 593 -18.54 2.38 -12.41
CA ILE A 593 -19.29 2.35 -13.68
C ILE A 593 -19.35 0.91 -14.21
N GLY A 594 -20.57 0.42 -14.47
CA GLY A 594 -20.80 -0.94 -14.94
C GLY A 594 -20.53 -2.02 -13.91
N SER A 595 -20.50 -1.65 -12.63
CA SER A 595 -20.29 -2.57 -11.51
C SER A 595 -21.55 -3.39 -11.20
N GLY A 596 -21.39 -4.66 -10.83
CA GLY A 596 -22.48 -5.49 -10.32
C GLY A 596 -23.09 -5.01 -8.98
N TYR A 597 -22.52 -3.99 -8.36
CA TYR A 597 -23.03 -3.37 -7.12
C TYR A 597 -23.92 -2.16 -7.39
N VAL A 598 -24.04 -1.72 -8.64
CA VAL A 598 -24.81 -0.55 -9.08
C VAL A 598 -26.04 -0.98 -9.86
N ASP A 599 -27.17 -0.32 -9.63
CA ASP A 599 -28.39 -0.53 -10.39
C ASP A 599 -28.47 0.44 -11.58
N THR A 600 -27.81 0.10 -12.66
CA THR A 600 -27.77 0.90 -13.88
C THR A 600 -29.18 1.20 -14.41
N GLN A 601 -30.09 0.22 -14.42
CA GLN A 601 -31.45 0.41 -14.89
C GLN A 601 -32.22 1.41 -14.02
N ARG A 602 -31.99 1.42 -12.74
CA ARG A 602 -32.62 2.40 -11.83
C ARG A 602 -32.10 3.81 -12.11
N ILE A 603 -30.79 3.96 -12.37
CA ILE A 603 -30.20 5.26 -12.75
C ILE A 603 -30.88 5.80 -14.01
N LEU A 604 -31.00 4.95 -15.04
CA LEU A 604 -31.65 5.33 -16.31
C LEU A 604 -33.12 5.67 -16.12
N ASN A 605 -33.86 4.90 -15.32
CA ASN A 605 -35.28 5.16 -15.07
C ASN A 605 -35.52 6.50 -14.34
N VAL A 606 -34.66 6.84 -13.36
CA VAL A 606 -34.72 8.12 -12.65
C VAL A 606 -34.40 9.28 -13.61
N ALA A 607 -33.35 9.13 -14.42
CA ALA A 607 -32.97 10.12 -15.42
C ALA A 607 -34.08 10.34 -16.46
N ALA A 608 -34.75 9.27 -16.92
CA ALA A 608 -35.88 9.35 -17.87
C ALA A 608 -37.10 10.10 -17.31
N GLN A 609 -37.28 10.14 -15.96
CA GLN A 609 -38.30 10.91 -15.28
C GLN A 609 -37.94 12.39 -15.09
N GLY A 610 -36.69 12.79 -15.48
CA GLY A 610 -36.18 14.14 -15.28
C GLY A 610 -35.70 14.42 -13.86
N ASP A 611 -35.59 13.38 -13.02
CA ASP A 611 -35.09 13.47 -11.65
C ASP A 611 -33.57 13.25 -11.58
N ILE A 612 -32.93 13.77 -10.53
CA ILE A 612 -31.50 13.59 -10.29
C ILE A 612 -31.30 12.32 -9.45
N TYR A 613 -30.61 11.34 -10.01
CA TYR A 613 -30.19 10.17 -9.23
C TYR A 613 -29.09 10.56 -8.22
N THR A 614 -29.33 10.29 -6.96
CA THR A 614 -28.34 10.46 -5.91
C THR A 614 -27.62 9.13 -5.70
N ILE A 615 -26.32 9.05 -6.01
CA ILE A 615 -25.53 7.85 -5.78
C ILE A 615 -25.43 7.58 -4.28
N PRO A 616 -25.96 6.43 -3.78
CA PRO A 616 -25.79 6.08 -2.39
C PRO A 616 -24.31 5.74 -2.09
N ILE A 617 -23.75 6.28 -1.02
CA ILE A 617 -22.34 6.04 -0.64
C ILE A 617 -22.03 4.55 -0.55
N HIS A 618 -22.95 3.73 -0.07
CA HIS A 618 -22.75 2.30 0.09
C HIS A 618 -22.59 1.54 -1.24
N GLU A 619 -23.25 1.96 -2.32
CA GLU A 619 -23.06 1.38 -3.65
C GLU A 619 -21.66 1.72 -4.18
N PHE A 620 -21.23 2.97 -4.03
CA PHE A 620 -19.91 3.41 -4.45
C PHE A 620 -18.79 2.72 -3.63
N VAL A 621 -18.93 2.65 -2.30
CA VAL A 621 -17.97 1.97 -1.42
C VAL A 621 -17.83 0.50 -1.79
N ARG A 622 -18.92 -0.23 -2.00
CA ARG A 622 -18.85 -1.64 -2.42
C ARG A 622 -18.17 -1.81 -3.76
N ALA A 623 -18.46 -0.96 -4.72
CA ALA A 623 -17.83 -1.01 -6.04
C ALA A 623 -16.31 -0.78 -5.97
N ILE A 624 -15.84 0.19 -5.18
CA ILE A 624 -14.40 0.47 -5.07
C ILE A 624 -13.66 -0.54 -4.18
N VAL A 625 -14.34 -1.13 -3.20
CA VAL A 625 -13.77 -2.13 -2.29
C VAL A 625 -13.62 -3.48 -2.98
N ASN A 626 -14.68 -3.95 -3.62
CA ASN A 626 -14.71 -5.28 -4.22
C ASN A 626 -14.19 -5.29 -5.69
N GLY A 627 -14.18 -4.12 -6.33
CA GLY A 627 -13.78 -3.99 -7.73
C GLY A 627 -14.63 -4.84 -8.68
N GLU A 628 -13.98 -5.72 -9.43
CA GLU A 628 -14.62 -6.61 -10.40
C GLU A 628 -15.11 -7.94 -9.78
N ASN A 629 -14.78 -8.18 -8.50
CA ASN A 629 -15.06 -9.44 -7.82
C ASN A 629 -16.41 -9.42 -7.11
N ASP A 630 -17.00 -10.59 -6.94
CA ASP A 630 -18.22 -10.80 -6.15
C ASP A 630 -18.00 -10.57 -4.65
N LEU A 631 -16.77 -10.74 -4.21
CA LEU A 631 -16.31 -10.59 -2.83
C LEU A 631 -15.04 -9.75 -2.78
N TYR A 632 -14.75 -9.20 -1.62
CA TYR A 632 -13.46 -8.56 -1.38
C TYR A 632 -12.31 -9.55 -1.55
N ASP A 633 -11.33 -9.17 -2.37
CA ASP A 633 -10.06 -9.89 -2.55
C ASP A 633 -8.89 -8.93 -2.27
N PRO A 634 -8.10 -9.15 -1.21
CA PRO A 634 -6.99 -8.27 -0.84
C PRO A 634 -5.88 -8.20 -1.90
N ARG A 635 -5.83 -9.15 -2.86
CA ARG A 635 -4.82 -9.16 -3.93
C ARG A 635 -5.16 -8.20 -5.07
N SER A 636 -6.45 -7.91 -5.27
CA SER A 636 -6.95 -7.05 -6.35
C SER A 636 -7.46 -5.70 -5.86
N SER A 637 -7.95 -5.61 -4.62
CA SER A 637 -8.47 -4.38 -4.05
C SER A 637 -7.37 -3.40 -3.67
N ARG A 638 -7.57 -2.13 -4.00
CA ARG A 638 -6.72 -1.03 -3.51
C ARG A 638 -7.03 -0.64 -2.07
N ILE A 639 -8.20 -1.04 -1.57
CA ILE A 639 -8.65 -0.71 -0.21
C ILE A 639 -8.31 -1.86 0.71
N VAL A 640 -7.56 -1.57 1.76
CA VAL A 640 -7.07 -2.57 2.70
C VAL A 640 -8.12 -2.92 3.75
N ASN A 641 -8.16 -4.17 4.15
CA ASN A 641 -8.92 -4.61 5.33
C ASN A 641 -8.19 -4.18 6.61
N LEU A 642 -8.75 -3.21 7.34
CA LEU A 642 -8.17 -2.73 8.60
C LEU A 642 -8.27 -3.74 9.75
N PHE A 643 -9.10 -4.79 9.61
CA PHE A 643 -9.37 -5.78 10.66
C PHE A 643 -8.60 -7.10 10.46
N ASP A 644 -7.72 -7.19 9.47
CA ASP A 644 -6.94 -8.40 9.24
C ASP A 644 -5.87 -8.62 10.31
N VAL A 645 -5.53 -9.88 10.57
CA VAL A 645 -4.62 -10.29 11.65
C VAL A 645 -3.50 -11.18 11.13
N SER A 646 -2.33 -11.09 11.74
CA SER A 646 -1.14 -11.87 11.38
C SER A 646 -1.05 -13.19 12.14
N ILE A 647 -1.54 -13.24 13.36
CA ILE A 647 -1.53 -14.42 14.25
C ILE A 647 -2.91 -14.67 14.83
N GLY A 648 -3.08 -15.79 15.53
CA GLY A 648 -4.33 -16.17 16.18
C GLY A 648 -4.67 -15.35 17.43
N ASP A 649 -4.65 -14.03 17.31
CA ASP A 649 -5.00 -13.07 18.37
C ASP A 649 -6.20 -12.22 17.96
N PRO A 650 -7.40 -12.43 18.55
CA PRO A 650 -8.60 -11.69 18.16
C PRO A 650 -8.51 -10.18 18.42
N ARG A 651 -7.62 -9.72 19.31
CA ARG A 651 -7.46 -8.29 19.61
C ARG A 651 -6.71 -7.56 18.48
N GLU A 652 -5.93 -8.29 17.69
CA GLU A 652 -5.17 -7.73 16.57
C GLU A 652 -6.06 -7.08 15.51
N HIS A 653 -7.35 -7.42 15.44
CA HIS A 653 -8.33 -6.74 14.59
C HIS A 653 -8.36 -5.22 14.80
N PHE A 654 -8.02 -4.75 16.00
CA PHE A 654 -8.01 -3.33 16.31
C PHE A 654 -6.61 -2.70 16.31
N LEU A 655 -5.56 -3.47 16.07
CA LEU A 655 -4.19 -2.94 16.12
C LEU A 655 -3.94 -1.86 15.07
N LEU A 656 -4.29 -2.12 13.80
CA LEU A 656 -4.11 -1.12 12.74
C LEU A 656 -4.98 0.12 12.95
N PRO A 657 -6.27 0.02 13.29
CA PRO A 657 -7.07 1.17 13.72
C PRO A 657 -6.45 1.98 14.85
N LEU A 658 -5.92 1.32 15.89
CA LEU A 658 -5.27 1.98 17.03
C LEU A 658 -3.97 2.68 16.62
N LEU A 659 -3.15 2.06 15.77
CA LEU A 659 -1.94 2.67 15.23
C LEU A 659 -2.29 3.93 14.43
N LEU A 660 -3.28 3.87 13.54
CA LEU A 660 -3.75 5.03 12.78
C LEU A 660 -4.27 6.15 13.70
N ALA A 661 -5.01 5.80 14.77
CA ALA A 661 -5.46 6.75 15.77
C ALA A 661 -4.29 7.42 16.48
N PHE A 662 -3.32 6.64 16.93
CA PHE A 662 -2.14 7.14 17.63
C PHE A 662 -1.31 8.10 16.75
N LEU A 663 -1.07 7.72 15.50
CA LEU A 663 -0.33 8.56 14.55
C LEU A 663 -1.06 9.85 14.17
N GLN A 664 -2.38 9.95 14.40
CA GLN A 664 -3.16 11.17 14.17
C GLN A 664 -3.19 12.10 15.38
N THR A 665 -2.86 11.61 16.58
CA THR A 665 -2.92 12.41 17.81
C THR A 665 -1.89 13.52 17.78
N GLU A 666 -2.23 14.67 18.35
CA GLU A 666 -1.30 15.75 18.66
C GLU A 666 -0.68 15.47 20.03
N GLY A 667 0.63 15.65 20.18
CA GLY A 667 1.32 15.41 21.43
C GLY A 667 2.84 15.52 21.32
N GLU A 668 3.53 15.37 22.44
CA GLU A 668 5.00 15.48 22.53
C GLU A 668 5.75 14.45 21.67
N ALA A 669 5.14 13.28 21.41
CA ALA A 669 5.72 12.26 20.54
C ALA A 669 5.77 12.66 19.06
N LYS A 670 4.98 13.67 18.64
CA LYS A 670 4.90 14.11 17.25
C LYS A 670 5.91 15.21 16.97
N GLY A 671 6.85 14.95 16.07
CA GLY A 671 7.82 15.93 15.60
C GLY A 671 7.18 17.11 14.85
N LEU A 672 7.95 18.18 14.61
CA LEU A 672 7.50 19.38 13.90
C LEU A 672 7.03 19.09 12.47
N ASP A 673 7.56 18.02 11.85
CA ASP A 673 7.21 17.49 10.53
C ASP A 673 5.98 16.57 10.53
N GLY A 674 5.42 16.29 11.70
CA GLY A 674 4.26 15.44 11.91
C GLY A 674 4.56 13.94 11.97
N PHE A 675 5.84 13.53 11.95
CA PHE A 675 6.24 12.15 12.12
C PHE A 675 6.40 11.76 13.58
N ILE A 676 6.14 10.48 13.90
CA ILE A 676 6.37 9.87 15.21
C ILE A 676 7.45 8.81 15.08
N ALA A 677 8.44 8.83 15.95
CA ALA A 677 9.57 7.91 15.91
C ALA A 677 9.18 6.47 16.27
N ASN A 678 9.91 5.48 15.74
CA ASN A 678 9.73 4.08 16.09
C ASN A 678 9.88 3.83 17.59
N SER A 679 10.79 4.56 18.26
CA SER A 679 10.99 4.51 19.72
C SER A 679 9.74 4.85 20.54
N ASP A 680 8.74 5.50 19.93
CA ASP A 680 7.48 5.85 20.56
C ASP A 680 6.33 4.95 20.08
N VAL A 681 6.30 4.59 18.80
CA VAL A 681 5.24 3.74 18.22
C VAL A 681 5.27 2.34 18.80
N TYR A 682 6.43 1.67 18.80
CA TYR A 682 6.55 0.28 19.28
C TYR A 682 6.24 0.13 20.77
N PRO A 683 6.86 0.89 21.70
CA PRO A 683 6.52 0.78 23.12
C PRO A 683 5.06 1.09 23.41
N LYS A 684 4.48 2.04 22.69
CA LYS A 684 3.05 2.37 22.83
C LYS A 684 2.16 1.18 22.42
N ALA A 685 2.40 0.57 21.28
CA ALA A 685 1.63 -0.58 20.82
C ALA A 685 1.88 -1.81 21.71
N GLN A 686 3.09 -2.02 22.19
CA GLN A 686 3.42 -3.06 23.19
C GLN A 686 2.69 -2.81 24.52
N SER A 687 2.52 -1.55 24.94
CA SER A 687 1.73 -1.24 26.14
C SER A 687 0.25 -1.61 26.00
N TRP A 688 -0.28 -1.74 24.79
CA TRP A 688 -1.62 -2.29 24.50
C TRP A 688 -1.63 -3.81 24.51
N GLY A 689 -0.47 -4.46 24.65
CA GLY A 689 -0.31 -5.91 24.70
C GLY A 689 -0.08 -6.60 23.38
N PHE A 690 0.41 -5.90 22.36
CA PHE A 690 0.75 -6.48 21.04
C PHE A 690 2.22 -6.82 20.93
N LEU A 691 2.53 -7.86 20.17
CA LEU A 691 3.88 -8.34 19.93
C LEU A 691 4.59 -7.47 18.86
N PRO A 692 5.92 -7.34 18.90
CA PRO A 692 6.69 -6.62 17.89
C PRO A 692 6.42 -7.09 16.46
N GLU A 693 6.22 -8.40 16.26
CA GLU A 693 5.92 -8.99 14.95
C GLU A 693 4.56 -8.55 14.41
N GLN A 694 3.53 -8.48 15.26
CA GLN A 694 2.20 -7.98 14.91
C GLN A 694 2.28 -6.49 14.53
N ILE A 695 3.01 -5.71 15.35
CA ILE A 695 3.17 -4.26 15.11
C ILE A 695 3.88 -4.03 13.78
N LYS A 696 4.98 -4.74 13.55
CA LYS A 696 5.73 -4.65 12.29
C LYS A 696 4.85 -5.01 11.10
N TRP A 697 4.15 -6.14 11.16
CA TRP A 697 3.28 -6.60 10.06
C TRP A 697 2.19 -5.58 9.72
N GLN A 698 1.55 -4.98 10.72
CA GLN A 698 0.52 -3.97 10.50
C GLN A 698 1.09 -2.66 9.94
N LEU A 699 2.27 -2.24 10.42
CA LEU A 699 2.94 -1.05 9.88
C LEU A 699 3.40 -1.25 8.44
N ASP A 700 4.01 -2.40 8.12
CA ASP A 700 4.44 -2.73 6.75
C ASP A 700 3.24 -2.73 5.78
N ARG A 701 2.09 -3.31 6.19
CA ARG A 701 0.84 -3.25 5.42
C ARG A 701 0.35 -1.82 5.24
N ALA A 702 0.35 -1.03 6.30
CA ALA A 702 -0.11 0.35 6.26
C ALA A 702 0.75 1.21 5.31
N VAL A 703 2.07 1.01 5.30
CA VAL A 703 2.99 1.66 4.33
C VAL A 703 2.69 1.20 2.91
N THR A 704 2.60 -0.12 2.69
CA THR A 704 2.37 -0.71 1.37
C THR A 704 1.07 -0.20 0.73
N HIS A 705 0.01 -0.01 1.53
CA HIS A 705 -1.28 0.51 1.06
C HIS A 705 -1.43 2.04 1.17
N GLY A 706 -0.35 2.76 1.50
CA GLY A 706 -0.35 4.22 1.56
C GLY A 706 -1.20 4.81 2.68
N LEU A 707 -1.52 4.05 3.74
CA LEU A 707 -2.23 4.57 4.91
C LEU A 707 -1.33 5.41 5.81
N ILE A 708 -0.06 5.07 5.84
CA ILE A 708 0.98 5.80 6.55
C ILE A 708 2.16 6.06 5.63
N GLU A 709 2.87 7.12 5.90
CA GLU A 709 4.09 7.53 5.22
C GLU A 709 5.28 7.30 6.13
N THR A 710 6.41 6.95 5.55
CA THR A 710 7.71 6.88 6.22
C THR A 710 8.59 8.04 5.76
N ASP A 711 9.58 8.44 6.58
CA ASP A 711 10.58 9.39 6.14
C ASP A 711 11.39 8.79 4.97
N PRO A 712 11.57 9.52 3.87
CA PRO A 712 12.29 9.04 2.69
C PRO A 712 13.71 8.50 2.94
N GLY A 713 14.34 8.89 4.05
CA GLY A 713 15.67 8.40 4.46
C GLY A 713 15.65 7.08 5.23
N HIS A 714 14.47 6.55 5.63
CA HIS A 714 14.32 5.43 6.56
C HIS A 714 13.14 4.51 6.17
N GLU A 715 12.97 4.21 4.90
CA GLU A 715 11.79 3.49 4.35
C GLU A 715 11.45 2.18 5.07
N ASP A 716 12.46 1.45 5.58
CA ASP A 716 12.25 0.14 6.21
C ASP A 716 12.01 0.19 7.74
N SER A 717 12.20 1.35 8.39
CA SER A 717 12.23 1.41 9.85
C SER A 717 11.57 2.64 10.51
N GLY A 718 10.72 3.42 9.78
CA GLY A 718 10.09 4.65 10.28
C GLY A 718 11.08 5.83 10.39
N PRO A 719 10.69 7.01 10.86
CA PRO A 719 9.45 7.34 11.59
C PRO A 719 8.19 7.32 10.72
N TYR A 720 7.01 7.34 11.34
CA TYR A 720 5.73 7.17 10.68
C TYR A 720 4.82 8.37 10.82
N ARG A 721 4.06 8.67 9.75
CA ARG A 721 3.01 9.68 9.73
C ARG A 721 1.77 9.14 9.02
N THR A 722 0.57 9.46 9.52
CA THR A 722 -0.67 9.09 8.85
C THR A 722 -0.86 9.92 7.58
N SER A 723 -1.14 9.26 6.46
CA SER A 723 -1.54 9.90 5.20
C SER A 723 -2.99 10.40 5.25
N SER A 724 -3.42 11.17 4.23
CA SER A 724 -4.83 11.55 4.06
C SER A 724 -5.74 10.32 3.91
N ILE A 725 -5.28 9.29 3.18
CA ILE A 725 -5.99 8.02 3.02
C ILE A 725 -6.17 7.34 4.37
N GLY A 726 -5.09 7.16 5.13
CA GLY A 726 -5.15 6.54 6.45
C GLY A 726 -6.03 7.30 7.44
N ALA A 727 -5.97 8.62 7.42
CA ALA A 727 -6.84 9.46 8.25
C ALA A 727 -8.32 9.30 7.90
N TYR A 728 -8.65 9.24 6.61
CA TYR A 728 -10.01 9.05 6.15
C TYR A 728 -10.50 7.61 6.42
N MET A 729 -9.67 6.61 6.19
CA MET A 729 -9.96 5.21 6.53
C MET A 729 -10.32 5.06 8.01
N HIS A 730 -9.52 5.64 8.90
CA HIS A 730 -9.76 5.59 10.34
C HIS A 730 -11.02 6.38 10.75
N LYS A 731 -11.19 7.63 10.27
CA LYS A 731 -12.26 8.52 10.75
C LYS A 731 -13.63 8.25 10.12
N LYS A 732 -13.66 7.79 8.87
CA LYS A 732 -14.90 7.66 8.08
C LYS A 732 -15.18 6.22 7.66
N MET A 733 -14.21 5.54 7.00
CA MET A 733 -14.47 4.20 6.45
C MET A 733 -14.81 3.18 7.54
N LEU A 734 -14.12 3.18 8.67
CA LEU A 734 -14.43 2.31 9.82
C LEU A 734 -15.89 2.45 10.32
N THR A 735 -16.52 3.58 10.09
CA THR A 735 -17.91 3.84 10.51
C THR A 735 -18.95 3.51 9.43
N LEU A 736 -18.50 3.21 8.21
CA LEU A 736 -19.40 2.86 7.11
C LEU A 736 -19.71 1.36 7.14
N PHE A 737 -21.01 1.04 7.36
CA PHE A 737 -21.46 -0.36 7.37
C PHE A 737 -21.07 -1.12 6.10
N SER A 738 -21.13 -0.48 4.93
CA SER A 738 -20.77 -1.09 3.64
C SER A 738 -19.31 -1.52 3.56
N TYR A 739 -18.40 -0.78 4.22
CA TYR A 739 -17.01 -1.17 4.31
C TYR A 739 -16.83 -2.38 5.23
N VAL A 740 -17.38 -2.31 6.45
CA VAL A 740 -17.27 -3.40 7.44
C VAL A 740 -17.89 -4.69 6.89
N ASP A 741 -19.07 -4.59 6.26
CA ASP A 741 -19.78 -5.70 5.63
C ASP A 741 -18.94 -6.36 4.50
N SER A 742 -18.25 -5.55 3.69
CA SER A 742 -17.35 -6.08 2.65
C SER A 742 -16.09 -6.73 3.23
N MET A 743 -15.54 -6.20 4.34
CA MET A 743 -14.32 -6.72 4.95
C MET A 743 -14.52 -8.04 5.72
N ILE A 744 -15.75 -8.37 6.14
CA ILE A 744 -16.01 -9.53 6.99
C ILE A 744 -15.59 -10.85 6.36
N VAL A 745 -15.62 -10.94 5.02
CA VAL A 745 -15.21 -12.16 4.30
C VAL A 745 -13.72 -12.44 4.38
N ASP A 746 -12.93 -11.38 4.52
CA ASP A 746 -11.48 -11.44 4.65
C ASP A 746 -10.99 -11.26 6.09
N THR A 747 -11.92 -11.13 7.04
CA THR A 747 -11.60 -10.98 8.46
C THR A 747 -11.74 -12.34 9.16
N PRO A 748 -10.69 -12.87 9.82
CA PRO A 748 -10.79 -14.11 10.59
C PRO A 748 -11.77 -13.97 11.75
N VAL A 749 -12.85 -14.73 11.76
CA VAL A 749 -13.83 -14.73 12.86
C VAL A 749 -13.47 -15.83 13.85
N PHE A 750 -13.06 -15.46 15.05
CA PHE A 750 -12.53 -16.39 16.06
C PHE A 750 -13.62 -17.21 16.73
N ASP A 751 -14.78 -16.62 16.97
CA ASP A 751 -15.90 -17.35 17.59
C ASP A 751 -16.60 -18.25 16.55
N PRO A 752 -16.61 -19.59 16.77
CA PRO A 752 -17.21 -20.53 15.81
C PRO A 752 -18.74 -20.35 15.67
N SER A 753 -19.43 -19.91 16.73
CA SER A 753 -20.90 -19.69 16.71
C SER A 753 -21.23 -18.48 15.84
N ILE A 754 -20.51 -17.37 16.04
CA ILE A 754 -20.66 -16.16 15.23
C ILE A 754 -20.31 -16.45 13.76
N ARG A 755 -19.28 -17.25 13.51
CA ARG A 755 -18.91 -17.68 12.17
C ARG A 755 -20.03 -18.44 11.47
N SER A 756 -20.66 -19.41 12.17
CA SER A 756 -21.78 -20.17 11.65
C SER A 756 -23.00 -19.27 11.38
N ASP A 757 -23.31 -18.36 12.30
CA ASP A 757 -24.44 -17.43 12.15
C ASP A 757 -24.27 -16.52 10.92
N ILE A 758 -23.04 -16.03 10.68
CA ILE A 758 -22.72 -15.22 9.49
C ILE A 758 -22.93 -16.07 8.21
N GLN A 759 -22.43 -17.30 8.17
CA GLN A 759 -22.59 -18.20 7.03
C GLN A 759 -24.05 -18.49 6.73
N ASP A 760 -24.86 -18.73 7.75
CA ASP A 760 -26.31 -19.00 7.62
C ASP A 760 -27.07 -17.76 7.09
N VAL A 761 -26.73 -16.57 7.58
CA VAL A 761 -27.30 -15.29 7.09
C VAL A 761 -26.95 -15.08 5.62
N TRP A 762 -25.72 -15.36 5.21
CA TRP A 762 -25.30 -15.20 3.82
C TRP A 762 -25.95 -16.25 2.90
N ALA A 763 -26.06 -17.50 3.33
CA ALA A 763 -26.77 -18.55 2.59
C ALA A 763 -28.25 -18.21 2.39
N SER A 764 -28.93 -17.69 3.43
CA SER A 764 -30.33 -17.30 3.33
C SER A 764 -30.57 -16.10 2.40
N LYS A 765 -29.62 -15.16 2.31
CA LYS A 765 -29.69 -14.00 1.40
C LYS A 765 -29.42 -14.39 -0.05
N SER A 766 -28.52 -15.34 -0.31
CA SER A 766 -28.26 -15.83 -1.67
C SER A 766 -29.52 -16.48 -2.29
N ASP A 767 -30.35 -17.12 -1.49
CA ASP A 767 -31.63 -17.66 -1.96
C ASP A 767 -32.68 -16.60 -2.33
N LEU A 768 -32.57 -15.38 -1.79
CA LEU A 768 -33.47 -14.26 -2.10
C LEU A 768 -33.15 -13.58 -3.44
N THR A 769 -31.95 -13.74 -3.95
CA THR A 769 -31.51 -13.15 -5.23
C THR A 769 -31.90 -13.98 -6.45
N VAL A 770 -32.38 -15.24 -6.28
CA VAL A 770 -32.91 -16.05 -7.38
C VAL A 770 -34.25 -15.47 -7.85
N PRO A 771 -34.37 -15.05 -9.12
CA PRO A 771 -35.61 -14.49 -9.66
C PRO A 771 -36.81 -15.41 -9.43
N LYS A 772 -37.99 -14.84 -9.05
CA LYS A 772 -39.19 -15.60 -8.73
C LYS A 772 -39.64 -16.59 -9.82
N TYR A 773 -39.31 -16.33 -11.09
CA TYR A 773 -39.63 -17.24 -12.21
C TYR A 773 -38.81 -18.53 -12.23
N LEU A 774 -37.58 -18.51 -11.69
CA LEU A 774 -36.76 -19.72 -11.55
C LEU A 774 -37.19 -20.56 -10.35
N ARG A 775 -37.85 -19.96 -9.34
CA ARG A 775 -38.47 -20.73 -8.24
C ARG A 775 -39.69 -21.55 -8.67
N SER A 776 -40.44 -21.06 -9.66
CA SER A 776 -41.61 -21.79 -10.19
C SER A 776 -41.21 -23.00 -11.03
N THR A 777 -40.07 -23.02 -11.66
CA THR A 777 -39.53 -24.15 -12.45
C THR A 777 -38.89 -25.24 -11.58
N SER A 778 -38.28 -24.86 -10.43
CA SER A 778 -37.71 -25.85 -9.50
C SER A 778 -38.75 -26.59 -8.69
N THR A 779 -39.95 -25.99 -8.43
CA THR A 779 -41.06 -26.63 -7.75
C THR A 779 -41.82 -27.64 -8.64
N VAL A 780 -41.74 -27.49 -9.96
CA VAL A 780 -42.35 -28.44 -10.91
C VAL A 780 -41.42 -29.66 -11.20
N SER A 781 -40.08 -29.50 -11.03
CA SER A 781 -39.14 -30.62 -11.17
C SER A 781 -38.82 -31.36 -9.88
N GLY A 782 -39.24 -30.82 -8.71
CA GLY A 782 -38.95 -31.37 -7.37
C GLY A 782 -39.73 -32.61 -6.99
N ASN A 783 -40.71 -33.07 -7.82
CA ASN A 783 -41.54 -34.24 -7.52
C ASN A 783 -41.05 -35.55 -8.14
N ARG A 784 -39.77 -35.68 -8.59
CA ARG A 784 -39.27 -36.92 -9.22
C ARG A 784 -37.88 -37.41 -8.81
N PHE A 785 -37.30 -36.94 -7.71
CA PHE A 785 -36.11 -37.63 -7.17
C PHE A 785 -36.16 -37.65 -5.62
N PRO A 786 -36.13 -38.86 -5.02
CA PRO A 786 -35.98 -38.97 -3.58
C PRO A 786 -34.58 -38.58 -3.17
N ALA A 787 -34.47 -37.73 -2.16
CA ALA A 787 -33.22 -37.36 -1.52
C ALA A 787 -32.50 -38.62 -1.02
N GLN A 788 -31.37 -38.97 -1.56
CA GLN A 788 -30.41 -39.84 -0.91
C GLN A 788 -29.53 -39.02 0.00
N SER A 789 -29.70 -39.22 1.28
CA SER A 789 -28.81 -38.77 2.34
C SER A 789 -27.39 -39.30 2.15
N ARG A 790 -26.42 -38.41 2.06
CA ARG A 790 -25.11 -38.61 2.67
C ARG A 790 -24.50 -37.26 3.00
#